data_89460230bdd59ec126d0b5ee5df21dc6
#
_entry.id   89460230bdd59ec126d0b5ee5df21dc6
#
_cell.length_a   1.000
_cell.length_b   1.000
_cell.length_c   1.000
_cell.angle_alpha   90.00
_cell.angle_beta   90.00
_cell.angle_gamma   90.00
#
_symmetry.space_group_name_H-M   'P 1'
#
loop_
_entity.id
_entity.type
_entity.pdbx_description
1 polymer ?
#
loop_
_entity_poly.entity_id
_entity_poly.type
_entity_poly.pdbx_seq_one_letter_code
_entity_poly.pdbx_strand_id
1 'polypeptide(L)'
;DRVNPFFEGIACLRPWLESADAGVFPAVVRNVLTGVTAEEKGSRIYFNASKAALEIEDQLIAAGVRFYYNGAVAGALGSGGRLLGVVFGGKTGFFAIEAGVIVDATLEATVARACGAPFVAVEGERRYHYVVDLATPVVERVFSFAASNGARVRCELHHYFACFDVVLSSNTSGPLSVSRDFDQVYAAVLEAPWQGAEKRFRGADGFFASGVDRIADEWFDGDSAHELKRVDNLCIFGPKGVRGNVDGSLVLKDWKSLFAVFPKALEEVESKFVRRPGSAVASEFWNRGVAVEESLDQSMAHRFTDHGFDEPGAEVRKVGFVPPAPAFASQVLVCGGGTSGNAAAYACAGLGLKTLCIERGYELGGTNTVGGVTNLWFGRKTEAFEEYYKAMEAKNDGLNAPGFYRGIRKAGAELLFGCALTGVAQRGRSVVRVYFTTPFGLTSIEATHFIDATGDGAIAAWAGCGYTFGGEHDELTLWASFAGYKPGRPEALRPFLSPCDERSAADTTRFIVSMRRNSKITLDQPHVPPPFYLAPRESRHIRCGTQVTFVDLLAGRRFRDGVFRVESNPDIKGLATSDAAKSGLIPTDWRALFRVTVPYSAMIPETLDNVVIAGKAYCASHDALSAARMQRDLCVMGMVAANAVRMCVDEKVLLRNVPIKKLQQVLFSKGMLKSDEVSEDDLGFSRTAPELLKKIAATSDMDAALMASAMLSLMPREKVLRELAPYVESPGLPMQRFLCFIGHPKGIDLYRRNVLLALEEPKLDHELFGGTGTKHMMPDQGYAPVCALMLGALCHAGDAGAVPLLTRLADRLDFTEEEMRAGWGYYYALACGFERLACIEGVVPLQRVRGSVLFQKRVVSRSADVRACAIVLHERLAYLSMALSRALCRCGDQQGALQLCEFLSEARVCLARAARAELAAATGRDYGFNANLWRNWILANGSKLRPNPLLKHFA
;
A
#
# COMPACT_ATOMS: atom_id res chain seq x y z
N ASP A 1 -10.86 -13.76 1.06
CA ASP A 1 -9.77 -14.23 1.90
C ASP A 1 -8.72 -13.13 2.09
N ARG A 2 -7.96 -13.13 3.21
CA ARG A 2 -7.05 -12.01 3.50
C ARG A 2 -5.86 -11.96 2.56
N VAL A 3 -5.12 -13.03 2.41
CA VAL A 3 -3.95 -13.09 1.53
C VAL A 3 -3.70 -14.51 1.02
N ASN A 4 -4.41 -15.49 1.53
CA ASN A 4 -4.18 -16.89 1.24
C ASN A 4 -5.49 -17.56 0.87
N PRO A 5 -5.67 -18.02 -0.39
CA PRO A 5 -6.95 -18.59 -0.83
C PRO A 5 -7.28 -19.90 -0.17
N PHE A 6 -6.29 -20.52 0.44
CA PHE A 6 -6.49 -21.88 0.90
C PHE A 6 -6.91 -21.96 2.35
N PHE A 7 -6.41 -21.11 3.16
CA PHE A 7 -6.62 -21.34 4.58
C PHE A 7 -6.03 -20.24 5.43
N GLU A 8 -6.82 -19.47 6.02
CA GLU A 8 -6.48 -19.05 7.37
C GLU A 8 -6.48 -20.26 8.34
N GLY A 9 -6.98 -21.40 7.91
CA GLY A 9 -7.19 -22.55 8.79
C GLY A 9 -6.22 -23.72 8.71
N ILE A 10 -5.80 -24.18 7.53
CA ILE A 10 -5.02 -25.43 7.46
C ILE A 10 -3.60 -25.22 6.98
N ALA A 11 -3.40 -24.59 5.82
CA ALA A 11 -2.06 -24.52 5.24
C ALA A 11 -1.13 -23.53 5.94
N CYS A 12 -1.66 -22.47 6.55
CA CYS A 12 -0.88 -21.54 7.34
C CYS A 12 -0.69 -21.97 8.77
N LEU A 13 -1.70 -22.64 9.35
CA LEU A 13 -1.67 -23.04 10.75
C LEU A 13 -1.00 -24.38 11.00
N ARG A 14 -1.01 -25.28 10.01
CA ARG A 14 -0.34 -26.59 10.13
C ARG A 14 0.10 -27.03 8.73
N PRO A 15 1.36 -26.91 8.37
CA PRO A 15 1.87 -27.39 7.09
C PRO A 15 2.02 -28.92 7.03
N TRP A 16 1.17 -29.65 7.77
CA TRP A 16 1.10 -31.11 7.72
C TRP A 16 -0.33 -31.61 7.98
N LEU A 17 -0.58 -32.82 7.53
CA LEU A 17 -1.80 -33.57 7.82
C LEU A 17 -1.42 -34.89 8.50
N GLU A 18 -2.26 -35.42 9.39
CA GLU A 18 -2.14 -36.81 9.82
C GLU A 18 -2.55 -37.72 8.66
N SER A 19 -1.79 -38.76 8.38
CA SER A 19 -2.03 -39.67 7.25
C SER A 19 -3.45 -40.26 7.26
N ALA A 20 -3.97 -40.54 8.45
CA ALA A 20 -5.36 -41.02 8.64
C ALA A 20 -6.42 -40.03 8.17
N ASP A 21 -6.09 -38.77 8.09
CA ASP A 21 -7.02 -37.69 7.74
C ASP A 21 -6.99 -37.32 6.26
N ALA A 22 -5.94 -37.72 5.52
CA ALA A 22 -5.80 -37.39 4.10
C ALA A 22 -6.97 -37.91 3.24
N GLY A 23 -7.62 -38.99 3.64
CA GLY A 23 -8.78 -39.57 2.94
C GLY A 23 -10.07 -38.77 3.06
N VAL A 24 -10.14 -37.80 3.98
CA VAL A 24 -11.35 -37.03 4.28
C VAL A 24 -11.54 -35.89 3.29
N PHE A 25 -10.47 -35.40 2.70
CA PHE A 25 -10.54 -34.26 1.77
C PHE A 25 -11.16 -34.63 0.42
N PRO A 26 -11.89 -33.72 -0.23
CA PRO A 26 -12.33 -33.88 -1.60
C PRO A 26 -11.15 -34.22 -2.54
N ALA A 27 -11.42 -34.98 -3.58
CA ALA A 27 -10.39 -35.45 -4.50
C ALA A 27 -9.51 -34.31 -5.04
N VAL A 28 -10.11 -33.16 -5.37
CA VAL A 28 -9.40 -31.98 -5.85
C VAL A 28 -8.36 -31.47 -4.83
N VAL A 29 -8.75 -31.38 -3.57
CA VAL A 29 -7.87 -30.93 -2.48
C VAL A 29 -6.78 -31.97 -2.21
N ARG A 30 -7.12 -33.26 -2.19
CA ARG A 30 -6.14 -34.35 -2.03
C ARG A 30 -5.10 -34.33 -3.15
N ASN A 31 -5.52 -34.13 -4.39
CA ASN A 31 -4.60 -34.07 -5.54
C ASN A 31 -3.63 -32.89 -5.40
N VAL A 32 -4.11 -31.73 -4.95
CA VAL A 32 -3.23 -30.59 -4.69
C VAL A 32 -2.23 -30.93 -3.58
N LEU A 33 -2.71 -31.42 -2.44
CA LEU A 33 -1.84 -31.74 -1.30
C LEU A 33 -0.82 -32.83 -1.64
N THR A 34 -1.22 -33.87 -2.38
CA THR A 34 -0.31 -34.92 -2.87
C THR A 34 0.75 -34.34 -3.81
N GLY A 35 0.36 -33.46 -4.74
CA GLY A 35 1.29 -32.81 -5.67
C GLY A 35 2.29 -31.85 -5.02
N VAL A 36 2.03 -31.43 -3.77
CA VAL A 36 2.90 -30.51 -3.00
C VAL A 36 3.47 -31.15 -1.73
N THR A 37 3.33 -32.47 -1.57
CA THR A 37 3.93 -33.20 -0.45
C THR A 37 5.45 -33.03 -0.50
N ALA A 38 6.01 -32.62 0.64
CA ALA A 38 7.44 -32.37 0.78
C ALA A 38 8.13 -33.51 1.51
N GLU A 39 7.48 -34.05 2.54
CA GLU A 39 8.04 -35.11 3.40
C GLU A 39 6.94 -35.88 4.12
N GLU A 40 7.15 -37.17 4.34
CA GLU A 40 6.36 -38.01 5.25
C GLU A 40 7.21 -38.38 6.45
N LYS A 41 6.71 -38.12 7.66
CA LYS A 41 7.43 -38.40 8.90
C LYS A 41 6.46 -38.96 9.94
N GLY A 42 6.58 -40.25 10.21
CA GLY A 42 5.65 -40.99 11.09
C GLY A 42 4.23 -40.98 10.50
N SER A 43 3.26 -40.55 11.29
CA SER A 43 1.86 -40.42 10.85
C SER A 43 1.55 -39.09 10.15
N ARG A 44 2.54 -38.25 9.88
CA ARG A 44 2.36 -36.90 9.35
C ARG A 44 2.88 -36.76 7.92
N ILE A 45 2.07 -36.18 7.08
CA ILE A 45 2.38 -35.78 5.71
C ILE A 45 2.61 -34.26 5.72
N TYR A 46 3.85 -33.83 5.51
CA TYR A 46 4.21 -32.42 5.42
C TYR A 46 4.10 -31.96 3.98
N PHE A 47 3.55 -30.77 3.78
CA PHE A 47 3.38 -30.18 2.47
C PHE A 47 3.92 -28.74 2.43
N ASN A 48 4.26 -28.27 1.23
CA ASN A 48 4.70 -26.90 1.03
C ASN A 48 3.48 -26.00 0.88
N ALA A 49 3.18 -25.19 1.91
CA ALA A 49 2.02 -24.30 1.94
C ALA A 49 2.05 -23.25 0.80
N SER A 50 3.24 -22.76 0.42
CA SER A 50 3.38 -21.81 -0.69
C SER A 50 3.06 -22.45 -2.05
N LYS A 51 3.47 -23.69 -2.28
CA LYS A 51 3.10 -24.46 -3.49
C LYS A 51 1.60 -24.75 -3.49
N ALA A 52 1.02 -25.14 -2.36
CA ALA A 52 -0.41 -25.40 -2.25
C ALA A 52 -1.24 -24.15 -2.59
N ALA A 53 -0.86 -23.00 -2.07
CA ALA A 53 -1.51 -21.73 -2.39
C ALA A 53 -1.44 -21.39 -3.88
N LEU A 54 -0.26 -21.58 -4.51
CA LEU A 54 -0.09 -21.35 -5.94
C LEU A 54 -0.94 -22.30 -6.79
N GLU A 55 -0.97 -23.57 -6.45
CA GLU A 55 -1.74 -24.59 -7.18
C GLU A 55 -3.24 -24.30 -7.12
N ILE A 56 -3.74 -23.84 -5.97
CA ILE A 56 -5.15 -23.48 -5.83
C ILE A 56 -5.47 -22.18 -6.58
N GLU A 57 -4.60 -21.18 -6.53
CA GLU A 57 -4.76 -19.98 -7.36
C GLU A 57 -4.85 -20.37 -8.85
N ASP A 58 -4.02 -21.30 -9.31
CA ASP A 58 -4.04 -21.78 -10.70
C ASP A 58 -5.36 -22.47 -11.06
N GLN A 59 -5.87 -23.31 -10.18
CA GLN A 59 -7.15 -23.98 -10.40
C GLN A 59 -8.31 -23.01 -10.40
N LEU A 60 -8.33 -22.03 -9.49
CA LEU A 60 -9.36 -20.99 -9.47
C LEU A 60 -9.34 -20.15 -10.77
N ILE A 61 -8.16 -19.77 -11.22
CA ILE A 61 -7.98 -19.01 -12.47
C ILE A 61 -8.43 -19.87 -13.67
N ALA A 62 -8.03 -21.14 -13.72
CA ALA A 62 -8.41 -22.05 -14.81
C ALA A 62 -9.93 -22.31 -14.87
N ALA A 63 -10.59 -22.35 -13.71
CA ALA A 63 -12.04 -22.46 -13.60
C ALA A 63 -12.79 -21.15 -13.89
N GLY A 64 -12.09 -20.05 -14.18
CA GLY A 64 -12.70 -18.74 -14.44
C GLY A 64 -13.26 -18.05 -13.19
N VAL A 65 -12.86 -18.49 -12.02
CA VAL A 65 -13.30 -17.89 -10.74
C VAL A 65 -12.63 -16.53 -10.55
N ARG A 66 -13.45 -15.50 -10.30
CA ARG A 66 -12.95 -14.21 -9.82
C ARG A 66 -12.84 -14.24 -8.29
N PHE A 67 -11.69 -13.90 -7.77
CA PHE A 67 -11.46 -13.82 -6.34
C PHE A 67 -10.73 -12.52 -5.97
N TYR A 68 -10.87 -12.09 -4.72
CA TYR A 68 -10.28 -10.87 -4.19
C TYR A 68 -9.61 -11.14 -2.86
N TYR A 69 -8.36 -10.70 -2.75
CA TYR A 69 -7.62 -10.68 -1.50
C TYR A 69 -7.85 -9.38 -0.73
N ASN A 70 -7.57 -9.40 0.55
CA ASN A 70 -7.64 -8.23 1.43
C ASN A 70 -9.03 -7.64 1.66
N GLY A 71 -10.10 -8.41 1.46
CA GLY A 71 -11.46 -8.03 1.82
C GLY A 71 -11.88 -8.69 3.13
N ALA A 72 -12.39 -7.91 4.08
CA ALA A 72 -13.03 -8.43 5.28
C ALA A 72 -14.54 -8.16 5.19
N VAL A 73 -15.36 -9.16 5.53
CA VAL A 73 -16.81 -9.00 5.48
C VAL A 73 -17.26 -7.96 6.50
N ALA A 74 -17.81 -6.84 6.03
CA ALA A 74 -18.36 -5.76 6.84
C ALA A 74 -19.85 -5.92 7.12
N GLY A 75 -20.58 -6.54 6.19
CA GLY A 75 -22.02 -6.71 6.30
C GLY A 75 -22.59 -7.32 5.03
N ALA A 76 -23.91 -7.20 4.86
CA ALA A 76 -24.62 -7.71 3.71
C ALA A 76 -25.47 -6.61 3.05
N LEU A 77 -25.81 -6.81 1.79
CA LEU A 77 -26.78 -5.99 1.05
C LEU A 77 -28.10 -6.70 0.97
N GLY A 78 -29.18 -5.99 1.23
CA GLY A 78 -30.54 -6.53 1.15
C GLY A 78 -31.56 -5.57 0.62
N SER A 79 -32.75 -6.10 0.35
CA SER A 79 -33.94 -5.32 0.04
C SER A 79 -35.16 -6.17 0.32
N GLY A 80 -36.15 -5.63 1.07
CA GLY A 80 -37.40 -6.31 1.33
C GLY A 80 -37.28 -7.71 1.98
N GLY A 81 -36.25 -7.90 2.82
CA GLY A 81 -35.97 -9.18 3.50
C GLY A 81 -35.14 -10.17 2.72
N ARG A 82 -34.77 -9.87 1.46
CA ARG A 82 -33.94 -10.73 0.62
C ARG A 82 -32.47 -10.27 0.64
N LEU A 83 -31.55 -11.22 0.76
CA LEU A 83 -30.12 -11.01 0.62
C LEU A 83 -29.74 -10.85 -0.86
N LEU A 84 -29.03 -9.78 -1.21
CA LEU A 84 -28.67 -9.44 -2.58
C LEU A 84 -27.15 -9.41 -2.80
N GLY A 85 -26.35 -9.32 -1.74
CA GLY A 85 -24.90 -9.25 -1.86
C GLY A 85 -24.18 -9.20 -0.52
N VAL A 86 -22.87 -9.18 -0.59
CA VAL A 86 -21.96 -9.06 0.57
C VAL A 86 -21.16 -7.80 0.45
N VAL A 87 -21.02 -7.06 1.55
CA VAL A 87 -20.18 -5.87 1.67
C VAL A 87 -18.89 -6.23 2.35
N PHE A 88 -17.80 -5.80 1.73
CA PHE A 88 -16.45 -5.95 2.24
C PHE A 88 -15.87 -4.60 2.61
N GLY A 89 -15.11 -4.58 3.69
CA GLY A 89 -14.29 -3.43 4.10
C GLY A 89 -12.84 -3.61 3.66
N GLY A 90 -12.25 -2.53 3.19
CA GLY A 90 -10.85 -2.49 2.75
C GLY A 90 -10.30 -1.08 2.67
N LYS A 91 -9.19 -0.91 2.02
CA LYS A 91 -8.51 0.39 1.86
C LYS A 91 -9.30 1.43 1.04
N THR A 92 -10.25 0.98 0.21
CA THR A 92 -11.21 1.86 -0.48
C THR A 92 -12.34 2.35 0.43
N GLY A 93 -12.52 1.72 1.60
CA GLY A 93 -13.75 1.76 2.36
C GLY A 93 -14.61 0.54 2.05
N PHE A 94 -15.89 0.73 1.76
CA PHE A 94 -16.77 -0.37 1.38
C PHE A 94 -16.71 -0.66 -0.12
N PHE A 95 -16.62 -1.94 -0.46
CA PHE A 95 -17.00 -2.44 -1.77
C PHE A 95 -17.95 -3.65 -1.59
N ALA A 96 -18.79 -3.88 -2.57
CA ALA A 96 -19.80 -4.93 -2.48
C ALA A 96 -19.80 -5.81 -3.72
N ILE A 97 -20.21 -7.07 -3.52
CA ILE A 97 -20.44 -8.02 -4.60
C ILE A 97 -21.88 -8.49 -4.49
N GLU A 98 -22.67 -8.24 -5.55
CA GLU A 98 -24.04 -8.75 -5.66
C GLU A 98 -24.01 -10.17 -6.24
N ALA A 99 -24.82 -11.05 -5.69
CA ALA A 99 -24.93 -12.44 -6.11
C ALA A 99 -26.34 -13.00 -5.93
N GLY A 100 -26.72 -13.92 -6.79
CA GLY A 100 -28.02 -14.61 -6.70
C GLY A 100 -28.06 -15.61 -5.54
N VAL A 101 -26.95 -16.28 -5.28
CA VAL A 101 -26.73 -17.20 -4.15
C VAL A 101 -25.42 -16.81 -3.47
N ILE A 102 -25.41 -16.83 -2.16
CA ILE A 102 -24.25 -16.52 -1.33
C ILE A 102 -23.89 -17.73 -0.49
N VAL A 103 -22.62 -18.08 -0.49
CA VAL A 103 -22.05 -19.13 0.36
C VAL A 103 -21.19 -18.46 1.40
N ASP A 104 -21.58 -18.51 2.66
CA ASP A 104 -20.81 -18.04 3.80
C ASP A 104 -19.86 -19.13 4.28
N ALA A 105 -18.64 -19.09 3.82
CA ALA A 105 -17.53 -19.96 4.24
C ALA A 105 -16.59 -19.27 5.21
N THR A 106 -17.01 -18.14 5.81
CA THR A 106 -16.19 -17.44 6.81
C THR A 106 -16.14 -18.25 8.12
N LEU A 107 -15.02 -18.16 8.82
CA LEU A 107 -14.81 -18.88 10.07
C LEU A 107 -15.85 -18.53 11.15
N GLU A 108 -16.32 -17.30 11.16
CA GLU A 108 -17.23 -16.76 12.16
C GLU A 108 -18.69 -16.67 11.66
N ALA A 109 -19.00 -17.27 10.51
CA ALA A 109 -20.31 -17.11 9.83
C ALA A 109 -20.75 -15.64 9.77
N THR A 110 -19.82 -14.78 9.27
CA THR A 110 -19.94 -13.33 9.36
C THR A 110 -21.10 -12.80 8.52
N VAL A 111 -21.41 -13.41 7.38
CA VAL A 111 -22.54 -13.03 6.54
C VAL A 111 -23.87 -13.39 7.24
N ALA A 112 -23.93 -14.57 7.86
CA ALA A 112 -25.12 -14.95 8.64
C ALA A 112 -25.35 -14.01 9.83
N ARG A 113 -24.27 -13.60 10.54
CA ARG A 113 -24.37 -12.56 11.59
C ARG A 113 -24.91 -11.24 11.04
N ALA A 114 -24.42 -10.80 9.89
CA ALA A 114 -24.89 -9.57 9.25
C ALA A 114 -26.39 -9.66 8.88
N CYS A 115 -26.88 -10.84 8.55
CA CYS A 115 -28.29 -11.10 8.32
C CYS A 115 -29.14 -11.18 9.61
N GLY A 116 -28.49 -11.18 10.78
CA GLY A 116 -29.18 -11.23 12.09
C GLY A 116 -29.38 -12.63 12.62
N ALA A 117 -28.60 -13.62 12.18
CA ALA A 117 -28.61 -14.95 12.77
C ALA A 117 -28.28 -14.87 14.27
N PRO A 118 -29.08 -15.48 15.15
CA PRO A 118 -28.78 -15.54 16.56
C PRO A 118 -27.64 -16.54 16.81
N PHE A 119 -26.72 -16.15 17.66
CA PHE A 119 -25.60 -16.99 18.08
C PHE A 119 -25.77 -17.40 19.53
N VAL A 120 -25.57 -18.67 19.79
CA VAL A 120 -25.53 -19.22 21.15
C VAL A 120 -24.10 -19.20 21.61
N ALA A 121 -23.83 -18.53 22.72
CA ALA A 121 -22.55 -18.57 23.38
C ALA A 121 -22.22 -20.00 23.79
N VAL A 122 -21.06 -20.49 23.42
CA VAL A 122 -20.53 -21.73 23.94
C VAL A 122 -19.86 -21.38 25.26
N GLU A 123 -20.48 -21.74 26.37
CA GLU A 123 -19.91 -21.58 27.72
C GLU A 123 -18.63 -22.42 27.85
N GLY A 124 -17.57 -21.79 28.31
CA GLY A 124 -16.34 -22.50 28.62
C GLY A 124 -15.07 -21.85 28.06
N GLU A 125 -14.09 -22.67 27.84
CA GLU A 125 -12.77 -22.27 27.41
C GLU A 125 -12.72 -22.02 25.91
N ARG A 126 -12.14 -20.87 25.51
CA ARG A 126 -11.84 -20.57 24.12
C ARG A 126 -10.46 -21.11 23.77
N ARG A 127 -10.36 -21.72 22.60
CA ARG A 127 -9.09 -22.26 22.08
C ARG A 127 -8.66 -21.45 20.86
N TYR A 128 -7.39 -21.12 20.84
CA TYR A 128 -6.76 -20.38 19.77
C TYR A 128 -5.57 -21.15 19.22
N HIS A 129 -5.50 -21.23 17.90
CA HIS A 129 -4.34 -21.76 17.19
C HIS A 129 -3.56 -20.60 16.62
N TYR A 130 -2.27 -20.58 16.88
CA TYR A 130 -1.39 -19.52 16.47
C TYR A 130 -0.09 -20.09 15.94
N VAL A 131 0.30 -19.73 14.73
CA VAL A 131 1.55 -20.17 14.11
C VAL A 131 2.50 -19.03 13.97
N VAL A 132 3.73 -19.26 14.36
CA VAL A 132 4.84 -18.33 14.28
C VAL A 132 5.89 -18.88 13.33
N ASP A 133 6.30 -18.08 12.37
CA ASP A 133 7.42 -18.39 11.51
C ASP A 133 8.76 -18.00 12.17
N LEU A 134 9.78 -18.85 12.04
CA LEU A 134 11.09 -18.68 12.65
C LEU A 134 12.15 -18.42 11.57
N ALA A 135 12.90 -17.35 11.73
CA ALA A 135 13.91 -16.91 10.77
C ALA A 135 15.07 -17.92 10.62
N THR A 136 15.38 -18.67 11.67
CA THR A 136 16.47 -19.65 11.68
C THR A 136 16.02 -20.94 12.36
N PRO A 137 16.63 -22.08 12.04
CA PRO A 137 16.18 -23.36 12.55
C PRO A 137 16.34 -23.47 14.08
N VAL A 138 15.41 -24.17 14.69
CA VAL A 138 15.41 -24.53 16.11
C VAL A 138 15.35 -26.04 16.29
N VAL A 139 15.67 -26.50 17.49
CA VAL A 139 15.51 -27.92 17.85
C VAL A 139 14.02 -28.21 18.04
N GLU A 140 13.53 -29.24 17.38
CA GLU A 140 12.14 -29.69 17.50
C GLU A 140 11.84 -30.17 18.91
N ARG A 141 10.76 -29.73 19.49
CA ARG A 141 10.27 -30.14 20.80
C ARG A 141 8.81 -29.78 21.03
N VAL A 142 8.15 -30.49 21.94
CA VAL A 142 6.80 -30.20 22.40
C VAL A 142 6.86 -29.87 23.89
N PHE A 143 6.17 -28.79 24.27
CA PHE A 143 6.04 -28.41 25.68
C PHE A 143 4.68 -27.79 25.99
N SER A 144 4.30 -27.76 27.26
CA SER A 144 3.10 -27.07 27.72
C SER A 144 3.44 -26.27 28.98
N PHE A 145 2.76 -25.15 29.18
CA PHE A 145 2.91 -24.31 30.36
C PHE A 145 1.63 -23.48 30.60
N ALA A 146 1.54 -22.92 31.79
CA ALA A 146 0.53 -21.93 32.13
C ALA A 146 1.17 -20.52 32.06
N ALA A 147 0.55 -19.60 31.32
CA ALA A 147 1.01 -18.21 31.22
C ALA A 147 0.53 -17.39 32.43
N SER A 148 1.17 -16.24 32.66
CA SER A 148 0.87 -15.35 33.79
C SER A 148 -0.56 -14.82 33.77
N ASN A 149 -1.17 -14.72 32.60
CA ASN A 149 -2.58 -14.31 32.41
C ASN A 149 -3.58 -15.47 32.57
N GLY A 150 -3.12 -16.64 33.03
CA GLY A 150 -3.95 -17.83 33.26
C GLY A 150 -4.21 -18.68 31.99
N ALA A 151 -3.68 -18.30 30.83
CA ALA A 151 -3.80 -19.09 29.61
C ALA A 151 -3.02 -20.41 29.74
N ARG A 152 -3.61 -21.48 29.25
CA ARG A 152 -2.90 -22.80 29.11
C ARG A 152 -2.39 -22.88 27.68
N VAL A 153 -1.10 -23.09 27.53
CA VAL A 153 -0.41 -23.09 26.26
C VAL A 153 0.27 -24.43 26.01
N ARG A 154 0.01 -25.00 24.84
CA ARG A 154 0.78 -26.11 24.29
C ARG A 154 1.50 -25.60 23.04
N CYS A 155 2.78 -25.88 22.93
CA CYS A 155 3.60 -25.52 21.81
C CYS A 155 4.26 -26.72 21.16
N GLU A 156 4.21 -26.80 19.85
CA GLU A 156 5.03 -27.70 19.04
C GLU A 156 6.03 -26.82 18.24
N LEU A 157 7.30 -26.89 18.65
CA LEU A 157 8.40 -26.28 17.91
C LEU A 157 8.84 -27.23 16.81
N HIS A 158 8.81 -26.74 15.60
CA HIS A 158 9.36 -27.37 14.43
C HIS A 158 10.58 -26.58 13.94
N HIS A 159 11.32 -27.14 13.00
CA HIS A 159 12.59 -26.58 12.57
C HIS A 159 12.56 -25.08 12.21
N TYR A 160 11.52 -24.63 11.56
CA TYR A 160 11.37 -23.24 11.08
C TYR A 160 10.06 -22.54 11.50
N PHE A 161 9.25 -23.17 12.32
CA PHE A 161 8.00 -22.59 12.78
C PHE A 161 7.60 -23.17 14.15
N ALA A 162 6.68 -22.48 14.82
CA ALA A 162 6.08 -22.93 16.06
C ALA A 162 4.57 -22.87 15.96
N CYS A 163 3.90 -23.94 16.37
CA CYS A 163 2.45 -24.00 16.50
C CYS A 163 2.06 -23.92 17.97
N PHE A 164 1.18 -23.01 18.28
CA PHE A 164 0.64 -22.79 19.61
C PHE A 164 -0.83 -23.13 19.65
N ASP A 165 -1.22 -23.97 20.62
CA ASP A 165 -2.59 -24.16 21.04
C ASP A 165 -2.75 -23.44 22.39
N VAL A 166 -3.54 -22.36 22.39
CA VAL A 166 -3.75 -21.52 23.59
C VAL A 166 -5.19 -21.63 24.02
N VAL A 167 -5.40 -21.96 25.30
CA VAL A 167 -6.72 -22.01 25.90
C VAL A 167 -6.88 -20.85 26.88
N LEU A 168 -7.88 -20.02 26.63
CA LEU A 168 -8.23 -18.89 27.48
C LEU A 168 -9.57 -19.15 28.15
N SER A 169 -9.68 -18.78 29.42
CA SER A 169 -10.98 -18.59 30.10
C SER A 169 -11.45 -17.16 29.79
N SER A 170 -12.25 -17.00 28.76
CA SER A 170 -12.71 -15.67 28.33
C SER A 170 -14.23 -15.57 28.41
N ASN A 171 -14.72 -14.53 29.09
CA ASN A 171 -16.13 -14.18 29.16
C ASN A 171 -16.47 -12.98 28.25
N THR A 172 -15.55 -12.58 27.36
CA THR A 172 -15.81 -11.46 26.47
C THR A 172 -16.76 -11.88 25.35
N SER A 173 -17.75 -11.07 25.07
CA SER A 173 -18.68 -11.24 23.96
C SER A 173 -18.67 -10.01 23.05
N GLY A 174 -19.24 -10.15 21.86
CA GLY A 174 -19.39 -9.05 20.91
C GLY A 174 -18.24 -8.91 19.90
N PRO A 175 -18.32 -7.88 19.04
CA PRO A 175 -17.51 -7.76 17.83
C PRO A 175 -16.00 -7.66 18.08
N LEU A 176 -15.59 -7.26 19.27
CA LEU A 176 -14.17 -7.10 19.62
C LEU A 176 -13.60 -8.25 20.44
N SER A 177 -14.41 -9.29 20.76
CA SER A 177 -13.97 -10.36 21.64
C SER A 177 -12.69 -11.06 21.14
N VAL A 178 -12.65 -11.45 19.87
CA VAL A 178 -11.46 -12.11 19.29
C VAL A 178 -10.26 -11.17 19.25
N SER A 179 -10.45 -9.90 18.92
CA SER A 179 -9.34 -8.94 18.88
C SER A 179 -8.74 -8.67 20.26
N ARG A 180 -9.56 -8.71 21.32
CA ARG A 180 -9.10 -8.62 22.71
C ARG A 180 -8.46 -9.90 23.19
N ASP A 181 -9.05 -11.04 22.87
CA ASP A 181 -8.48 -12.35 23.21
C ASP A 181 -7.14 -12.55 22.50
N PHE A 182 -6.97 -12.03 21.28
CA PHE A 182 -5.70 -12.08 20.59
C PHE A 182 -4.57 -11.41 21.38
N ASP A 183 -4.82 -10.25 21.97
CA ASP A 183 -3.82 -9.57 22.84
C ASP A 183 -3.38 -10.48 23.98
N GLN A 184 -4.31 -11.22 24.60
CA GLN A 184 -4.00 -12.18 25.67
C GLN A 184 -3.27 -13.43 25.15
N VAL A 185 -3.67 -13.94 23.98
CA VAL A 185 -3.00 -15.08 23.33
C VAL A 185 -1.56 -14.69 22.98
N TYR A 186 -1.36 -13.51 22.41
CA TYR A 186 -0.03 -13.04 22.03
C TYR A 186 0.87 -12.88 23.26
N ALA A 187 0.35 -12.27 24.33
CA ALA A 187 1.06 -12.18 25.61
C ALA A 187 1.48 -13.57 26.13
N ALA A 188 0.56 -14.54 26.14
CA ALA A 188 0.85 -15.90 26.58
C ALA A 188 1.89 -16.61 25.70
N VAL A 189 1.83 -16.44 24.39
CA VAL A 189 2.82 -16.98 23.44
C VAL A 189 4.21 -16.40 23.71
N LEU A 190 4.31 -15.13 24.06
CA LEU A 190 5.60 -14.49 24.36
C LEU A 190 6.25 -14.97 25.66
N GLU A 191 5.48 -15.55 26.60
CA GLU A 191 5.98 -16.15 27.82
C GLU A 191 6.52 -17.58 27.60
N ALA A 192 6.38 -18.13 26.40
CA ALA A 192 6.84 -19.49 26.11
C ALA A 192 8.34 -19.66 26.43
N PRO A 193 8.76 -20.86 26.93
CA PRO A 193 10.16 -21.11 27.18
C PRO A 193 10.94 -21.34 25.88
N TRP A 194 11.12 -20.28 25.11
CA TRP A 194 11.72 -20.25 23.78
C TRP A 194 13.19 -20.69 23.75
N GLN A 195 13.92 -20.56 24.88
CA GLN A 195 15.36 -20.82 24.97
C GLN A 195 16.18 -20.07 23.90
N GLY A 196 15.80 -18.81 23.64
CA GLY A 196 16.47 -17.97 22.65
C GLY A 196 15.83 -18.01 21.25
N ALA A 197 14.87 -18.90 21.00
CA ALA A 197 14.17 -18.99 19.72
C ALA A 197 13.25 -17.79 19.48
N GLU A 198 12.80 -17.09 20.54
CA GLU A 198 12.01 -15.85 20.43
C GLU A 198 12.71 -14.75 19.62
N LYS A 199 14.04 -14.75 19.58
CA LYS A 199 14.83 -13.81 18.77
C LYS A 199 14.75 -14.09 17.26
N ARG A 200 14.16 -15.24 16.91
CA ARG A 200 14.01 -15.72 15.54
C ARG A 200 12.58 -15.59 15.01
N PHE A 201 11.70 -15.02 15.83
CA PHE A 201 10.30 -14.77 15.53
C PHE A 201 10.19 -13.79 14.34
N ARG A 202 9.57 -14.20 13.27
CA ARG A 202 9.36 -13.35 12.08
C ARG A 202 7.99 -12.72 12.02
N GLY A 203 6.97 -13.40 12.46
CA GLY A 203 5.61 -12.94 12.43
C GLY A 203 4.63 -14.08 12.53
N ALA A 204 3.40 -13.73 12.87
CA ALA A 204 2.29 -14.65 12.87
C ALA A 204 1.46 -14.46 11.62
N ASP A 205 1.29 -15.53 10.90
CA ASP A 205 0.52 -15.53 9.67
C ASP A 205 -0.91 -16.03 9.90
N GLY A 206 -1.17 -16.71 10.97
CA GLY A 206 -2.48 -17.27 11.24
C GLY A 206 -2.88 -17.22 12.70
N PHE A 207 -4.06 -16.69 12.92
CA PHE A 207 -4.75 -16.72 14.19
C PHE A 207 -6.16 -17.28 13.97
N PHE A 208 -6.46 -18.38 14.63
CA PHE A 208 -7.73 -19.05 14.50
C PHE A 208 -8.36 -19.30 15.87
N ALA A 209 -9.60 -18.89 16.04
CA ALA A 209 -10.36 -19.12 17.25
C ALA A 209 -11.31 -20.30 17.10
N SER A 210 -11.35 -21.19 18.06
CA SER A 210 -12.34 -22.26 18.19
C SER A 210 -13.10 -22.17 19.51
N GLY A 211 -14.30 -22.71 19.53
CA GLY A 211 -15.14 -22.71 20.74
C GLY A 211 -15.86 -21.39 21.01
N VAL A 212 -15.94 -20.50 20.03
CA VAL A 212 -16.77 -19.29 20.08
C VAL A 212 -18.13 -19.58 19.48
N ASP A 213 -19.12 -18.81 19.83
CA ASP A 213 -20.54 -18.89 19.48
C ASP A 213 -20.88 -19.66 18.20
N ARG A 214 -21.93 -20.43 18.20
CA ARG A 214 -22.48 -21.11 17.02
C ARG A 214 -23.85 -20.53 16.66
N ILE A 215 -24.29 -20.69 15.40
CA ILE A 215 -25.64 -20.33 15.00
C ILE A 215 -26.64 -21.21 15.75
N ALA A 216 -27.70 -20.61 16.29
CA ALA A 216 -28.73 -21.32 16.98
C ALA A 216 -29.49 -22.30 16.06
N ASP A 217 -29.71 -23.55 16.52
CA ASP A 217 -30.29 -24.62 15.71
C ASP A 217 -31.68 -24.26 15.12
N GLU A 218 -32.43 -23.43 15.81
CA GLU A 218 -33.75 -22.94 15.39
C GLU A 218 -33.72 -22.07 14.14
N TRP A 219 -32.56 -21.60 13.73
CA TRP A 219 -32.39 -20.77 12.55
C TRP A 219 -32.20 -21.56 11.25
N PHE A 220 -31.97 -22.88 11.38
CA PHE A 220 -31.86 -23.75 10.21
C PHE A 220 -33.25 -24.24 9.76
N ASP A 221 -33.45 -24.50 8.48
CA ASP A 221 -34.70 -24.96 7.90
C ASP A 221 -34.79 -26.49 8.01
N GLY A 222 -35.82 -26.95 8.71
CA GLY A 222 -36.05 -28.37 8.93
C GLY A 222 -34.84 -29.15 9.45
N ASP A 223 -34.47 -30.22 8.75
CA ASP A 223 -33.27 -31.01 9.00
C ASP A 223 -32.07 -30.57 8.18
N SER A 224 -32.16 -29.44 7.46
CA SER A 224 -31.03 -28.88 6.71
C SER A 224 -29.91 -28.52 7.63
N ALA A 225 -28.70 -28.92 7.26
CA ALA A 225 -27.49 -28.51 7.97
C ALA A 225 -26.92 -27.14 7.51
N HIS A 226 -27.51 -26.53 6.44
CA HIS A 226 -26.91 -25.40 5.75
C HIS A 226 -27.91 -24.30 5.36
N GLU A 227 -29.19 -24.59 5.30
CA GLU A 227 -30.21 -23.62 4.89
C GLU A 227 -30.80 -22.87 6.08
N LEU A 228 -30.90 -21.56 5.95
CA LEU A 228 -31.49 -20.71 6.98
C LEU A 228 -32.96 -20.38 6.67
N LYS A 229 -33.85 -20.49 7.66
CA LYS A 229 -35.28 -20.24 7.55
C LYS A 229 -35.66 -18.86 7.03
N ARG A 230 -34.83 -17.85 7.25
CA ARG A 230 -35.14 -16.44 6.99
C ARG A 230 -34.37 -15.83 5.83
N VAL A 231 -33.42 -16.57 5.27
CA VAL A 231 -32.58 -16.10 4.15
C VAL A 231 -32.33 -17.25 3.19
N ASP A 232 -33.32 -17.46 2.30
CA ASP A 232 -33.40 -18.60 1.40
C ASP A 232 -32.30 -18.72 0.34
N ASN A 233 -31.50 -17.68 0.12
CA ASN A 233 -30.38 -17.70 -0.81
C ASN A 233 -29.00 -17.60 -0.12
N LEU A 234 -28.94 -17.89 1.18
CA LEU A 234 -27.69 -18.00 1.94
C LEU A 234 -27.43 -19.46 2.35
N CYS A 235 -26.29 -19.99 1.96
CA CYS A 235 -25.80 -21.30 2.40
C CYS A 235 -24.59 -21.11 3.30
N ILE A 236 -24.46 -21.89 4.38
CA ILE A 236 -23.38 -21.76 5.35
C ILE A 236 -22.47 -22.97 5.28
N PHE A 237 -21.19 -22.73 5.01
CA PHE A 237 -20.17 -23.76 4.91
C PHE A 237 -18.99 -23.54 5.87
N GLY A 238 -19.10 -22.61 6.79
CA GLY A 238 -18.08 -22.37 7.81
C GLY A 238 -18.23 -23.32 9.01
N PRO A 239 -17.16 -23.52 9.80
CA PRO A 239 -17.18 -24.42 10.96
C PRO A 239 -18.24 -24.09 12.01
N LYS A 240 -18.71 -22.84 12.08
CA LYS A 240 -19.73 -22.38 13.04
C LYS A 240 -21.15 -22.41 12.50
N GLY A 241 -21.30 -22.74 11.24
CA GLY A 241 -22.59 -22.78 10.55
C GLY A 241 -23.17 -24.18 10.36
N VAL A 242 -22.50 -25.23 10.82
CA VAL A 242 -23.00 -26.59 10.70
C VAL A 242 -23.86 -26.92 11.91
N ARG A 243 -25.12 -27.33 11.65
CA ARG A 243 -26.04 -27.83 12.70
C ARG A 243 -25.46 -29.08 13.36
N GLY A 244 -25.37 -29.08 14.67
CA GLY A 244 -24.90 -30.22 15.46
C GLY A 244 -23.68 -29.91 16.31
N ASN A 245 -23.35 -30.79 17.22
CA ASN A 245 -22.27 -30.59 18.18
C ASN A 245 -20.92 -30.47 17.49
N VAL A 246 -20.46 -29.25 17.40
CA VAL A 246 -19.05 -28.98 17.21
C VAL A 246 -18.40 -29.08 18.58
N ASP A 247 -17.96 -30.29 18.92
CA ASP A 247 -17.09 -30.53 20.07
C ASP A 247 -15.86 -29.61 19.89
N GLY A 248 -15.58 -28.80 20.90
CA GLY A 248 -14.49 -27.81 20.88
C GLY A 248 -13.09 -28.37 20.68
N SER A 249 -12.92 -29.59 20.22
CA SER A 249 -11.66 -30.23 19.81
C SER A 249 -11.41 -30.02 18.31
N LEU A 250 -11.27 -28.78 17.91
CA LEU A 250 -11.08 -28.36 16.56
C LEU A 250 -9.74 -28.81 16.00
N VAL A 251 -9.68 -29.13 14.83
CA VAL A 251 -9.51 -28.56 13.52
C VAL A 251 -9.89 -29.55 12.43
N LEU A 252 -9.62 -30.84 12.61
CA LEU A 252 -9.80 -31.84 11.59
C LEU A 252 -11.16 -32.56 11.67
N LYS A 253 -11.74 -32.69 12.86
CA LYS A 253 -13.06 -33.32 13.02
C LYS A 253 -14.18 -32.50 12.38
N ASP A 254 -14.10 -31.18 12.52
CA ASP A 254 -15.10 -30.27 11.95
C ASP A 254 -15.00 -30.18 10.43
N TRP A 255 -13.78 -30.21 9.90
CA TRP A 255 -13.57 -30.33 8.46
C TRP A 255 -14.03 -31.67 7.89
N LYS A 256 -13.92 -32.77 8.65
CA LYS A 256 -14.52 -34.07 8.28
C LYS A 256 -16.04 -33.97 8.13
N SER A 257 -16.69 -33.36 9.07
CA SER A 257 -18.14 -33.16 9.04
C SER A 257 -18.52 -32.22 7.89
N LEU A 258 -17.78 -31.13 7.68
CA LEU A 258 -18.00 -30.19 6.59
C LEU A 258 -17.84 -30.87 5.22
N PHE A 259 -16.77 -31.61 4.99
CA PHE A 259 -16.55 -32.28 3.72
C PHE A 259 -17.48 -33.48 3.47
N ALA A 260 -17.97 -34.11 4.52
CA ALA A 260 -18.98 -35.18 4.38
C ALA A 260 -20.31 -34.67 3.85
N VAL A 261 -20.68 -33.44 4.16
CA VAL A 261 -21.92 -32.81 3.69
C VAL A 261 -21.75 -31.97 2.42
N PHE A 262 -20.50 -31.71 2.00
CA PHE A 262 -20.19 -30.87 0.85
C PHE A 262 -20.86 -31.28 -0.47
N PRO A 263 -20.93 -32.58 -0.85
CA PRO A 263 -21.62 -32.97 -2.09
C PRO A 263 -23.10 -32.59 -2.10
N LYS A 264 -23.80 -32.85 -0.99
CA LYS A 264 -25.25 -32.50 -0.86
C LYS A 264 -25.45 -31.00 -0.87
N ALA A 265 -24.60 -30.26 -0.19
CA ALA A 265 -24.64 -28.82 -0.16
C ALA A 265 -24.34 -28.20 -1.52
N LEU A 266 -23.49 -28.81 -2.35
CA LEU A 266 -23.27 -28.36 -3.73
C LEU A 266 -24.53 -28.54 -4.58
N GLU A 267 -25.23 -29.68 -4.47
CA GLU A 267 -26.52 -29.93 -5.14
C GLU A 267 -27.55 -28.89 -4.74
N GLU A 268 -27.64 -28.52 -3.47
CA GLU A 268 -28.51 -27.49 -2.96
C GLU A 268 -28.17 -26.09 -3.54
N VAL A 269 -26.90 -25.72 -3.62
CA VAL A 269 -26.43 -24.49 -4.28
C VAL A 269 -26.81 -24.51 -5.77
N GLU A 270 -26.57 -25.61 -6.47
CA GLU A 270 -26.95 -25.75 -7.88
C GLU A 270 -28.43 -25.60 -8.09
N SER A 271 -29.26 -26.18 -7.23
CA SER A 271 -30.75 -26.07 -7.31
C SER A 271 -31.24 -24.63 -7.13
N LYS A 272 -30.57 -23.84 -6.28
CA LYS A 272 -30.85 -22.42 -6.05
C LYS A 272 -30.34 -21.52 -7.19
N PHE A 273 -29.27 -21.92 -7.88
CA PHE A 273 -28.71 -21.17 -9.02
C PHE A 273 -29.71 -21.09 -10.20
N VAL A 274 -30.60 -22.05 -10.35
CA VAL A 274 -31.65 -22.05 -11.37
C VAL A 274 -32.72 -20.97 -11.09
N ARG A 275 -32.86 -20.50 -9.88
CA ARG A 275 -33.75 -19.39 -9.52
C ARG A 275 -33.05 -18.06 -9.78
N ARG A 276 -33.18 -17.52 -11.00
CA ARG A 276 -32.64 -16.19 -11.34
C ARG A 276 -33.15 -15.15 -10.36
N PRO A 277 -32.28 -14.27 -9.85
CA PRO A 277 -32.72 -13.14 -9.03
C PRO A 277 -33.65 -12.26 -9.85
N GLY A 278 -34.80 -11.89 -9.27
CA GLY A 278 -35.64 -10.84 -9.82
C GLY A 278 -34.88 -9.52 -9.91
N SER A 279 -35.42 -8.52 -10.58
CA SER A 279 -34.86 -7.18 -10.77
C SER A 279 -34.74 -6.34 -9.47
N ALA A 280 -34.62 -6.97 -8.30
CA ALA A 280 -34.51 -6.27 -7.02
C ALA A 280 -33.17 -5.55 -6.91
N VAL A 281 -33.23 -4.27 -6.59
CA VAL A 281 -32.04 -3.42 -6.36
C VAL A 281 -31.79 -3.35 -4.85
N ALA A 282 -30.54 -3.51 -4.45
CA ALA A 282 -30.14 -3.39 -3.06
C ALA A 282 -30.42 -1.98 -2.52
N SER A 283 -31.14 -1.89 -1.41
CA SER A 283 -31.56 -0.64 -0.78
C SER A 283 -31.10 -0.50 0.67
N GLU A 284 -30.66 -1.60 1.28
CA GLU A 284 -30.33 -1.68 2.69
C GLU A 284 -28.96 -2.31 2.90
N PHE A 285 -28.19 -1.73 3.84
CA PHE A 285 -27.02 -2.36 4.40
C PHE A 285 -27.41 -3.08 5.70
N TRP A 286 -27.12 -4.38 5.76
CA TRP A 286 -27.43 -5.20 6.93
C TRP A 286 -26.16 -5.44 7.76
N ASN A 287 -26.25 -5.10 9.04
CA ASN A 287 -25.33 -5.48 10.10
C ASN A 287 -26.13 -5.76 11.38
N ARG A 288 -27.13 -6.62 11.26
CA ARG A 288 -28.18 -6.86 12.26
C ARG A 288 -27.68 -7.59 13.50
N GLY A 289 -26.54 -8.26 13.40
CA GLY A 289 -25.90 -8.98 14.52
C GLY A 289 -25.09 -8.11 15.46
N VAL A 290 -25.07 -6.77 15.26
CA VAL A 290 -24.30 -5.82 16.08
C VAL A 290 -25.27 -4.82 16.70
N ALA A 291 -25.02 -4.41 17.94
CA ALA A 291 -25.78 -3.34 18.57
C ALA A 291 -25.73 -2.07 17.72
N VAL A 292 -26.88 -1.51 17.41
CA VAL A 292 -27.02 -0.29 16.61
C VAL A 292 -27.31 0.91 17.51
N GLU A 293 -27.07 2.10 17.00
CA GLU A 293 -27.39 3.34 17.65
C GLU A 293 -28.90 3.55 17.67
N GLU A 294 -29.50 3.69 18.87
CA GLU A 294 -30.97 3.85 19.05
C GLU A 294 -31.46 5.21 18.51
N SER A 295 -30.61 6.23 18.55
CA SER A 295 -30.90 7.57 18.03
C SER A 295 -29.76 8.05 17.14
N LEU A 296 -30.05 8.25 15.86
CA LEU A 296 -29.08 8.78 14.90
C LEU A 296 -28.84 10.28 15.16
N ASP A 297 -27.62 10.64 15.44
CA ASP A 297 -27.18 12.04 15.41
C ASP A 297 -27.11 12.52 13.95
N GLN A 298 -28.14 13.25 13.52
CA GLN A 298 -28.25 13.77 12.16
C GLN A 298 -27.14 14.78 11.80
N SER A 299 -26.39 15.29 12.77
CA SER A 299 -25.23 16.16 12.52
C SER A 299 -23.98 15.40 12.10
N MET A 300 -23.96 14.08 12.22
CA MET A 300 -22.85 13.23 11.81
C MET A 300 -22.98 12.75 10.36
N ALA A 301 -21.93 12.93 9.59
CA ALA A 301 -21.78 12.37 8.27
C ALA A 301 -20.98 11.05 8.35
N HIS A 302 -21.60 9.94 7.95
CA HIS A 302 -20.96 8.62 7.89
C HIS A 302 -20.42 8.37 6.48
N ARG A 303 -19.14 8.03 6.36
CA ARG A 303 -18.44 7.91 5.09
C ARG A 303 -17.65 6.60 5.02
N PHE A 304 -17.90 5.81 4.00
CA PHE A 304 -17.31 4.49 3.77
C PHE A 304 -16.69 4.36 2.38
N THR A 305 -16.56 5.46 1.66
CA THR A 305 -16.00 5.46 0.31
C THR A 305 -15.02 6.61 0.17
N ASP A 306 -13.97 6.35 -0.56
CA ASP A 306 -13.03 7.35 -1.02
C ASP A 306 -13.57 8.02 -2.29
N HIS A 307 -14.03 9.25 -2.16
CA HIS A 307 -14.62 10.00 -3.28
C HIS A 307 -13.61 10.37 -4.38
N GLY A 308 -12.33 10.30 -4.09
CA GLY A 308 -11.26 10.54 -5.07
C GLY A 308 -10.83 9.28 -5.84
N PHE A 309 -11.49 8.14 -5.57
CA PHE A 309 -11.15 6.87 -6.20
C PHE A 309 -12.30 6.32 -7.01
N ASP A 310 -12.00 5.88 -8.22
CA ASP A 310 -12.85 5.06 -9.06
C ASP A 310 -12.03 4.02 -9.83
N GLU A 311 -12.69 2.98 -10.29
CA GLU A 311 -12.02 1.89 -11.01
C GLU A 311 -12.94 1.27 -12.08
N PRO A 312 -12.36 0.64 -13.12
CA PRO A 312 -13.14 -0.03 -14.15
C PRO A 312 -14.10 -1.07 -13.58
N GLY A 313 -15.36 -1.00 -14.00
CA GLY A 313 -16.40 -1.97 -13.61
C GLY A 313 -16.98 -1.74 -12.22
N ALA A 314 -16.58 -0.71 -11.49
CA ALA A 314 -17.20 -0.31 -10.24
C ALA A 314 -18.33 0.71 -10.48
N GLU A 315 -19.36 0.62 -9.67
CA GLU A 315 -20.49 1.54 -9.65
C GLU A 315 -20.74 2.00 -8.22
N VAL A 316 -20.89 3.30 -8.01
CA VAL A 316 -21.19 3.85 -6.69
C VAL A 316 -22.68 3.85 -6.46
N ARG A 317 -23.14 3.18 -5.41
CA ARG A 317 -24.54 3.13 -4.99
C ARG A 317 -24.72 3.65 -3.57
N LYS A 318 -25.87 4.26 -3.33
CA LYS A 318 -26.29 4.68 -1.99
C LYS A 318 -27.27 3.63 -1.45
N VAL A 319 -27.01 3.19 -0.23
CA VAL A 319 -27.90 2.26 0.49
C VAL A 319 -28.22 2.82 1.88
N GLY A 320 -29.36 2.45 2.43
CA GLY A 320 -29.71 2.78 3.81
C GLY A 320 -28.69 2.16 4.77
N PHE A 321 -28.12 2.97 5.65
CA PHE A 321 -27.11 2.57 6.61
C PHE A 321 -27.51 2.93 8.03
N VAL A 322 -27.48 1.95 8.92
CA VAL A 322 -27.63 2.16 10.36
C VAL A 322 -26.27 1.90 11.02
N PRO A 323 -25.66 2.92 11.66
CA PRO A 323 -24.33 2.78 12.25
C PRO A 323 -24.36 1.83 13.44
N PRO A 324 -23.31 0.99 13.61
CA PRO A 324 -23.12 0.27 14.86
C PRO A 324 -22.83 1.25 16.00
N ALA A 325 -23.37 0.95 17.17
CA ALA A 325 -23.01 1.68 18.39
C ALA A 325 -21.49 1.59 18.62
N PRO A 326 -20.85 2.67 19.14
CA PRO A 326 -19.43 2.61 19.44
C PRO A 326 -19.14 1.59 20.53
N ALA A 327 -18.18 0.71 20.30
CA ALA A 327 -17.81 -0.32 21.26
C ALA A 327 -17.18 0.26 22.54
N PHE A 328 -16.44 1.35 22.40
CA PHE A 328 -15.93 2.17 23.50
C PHE A 328 -15.34 3.49 22.95
N ALA A 329 -14.90 4.37 23.89
CA ALA A 329 -14.26 5.64 23.58
C ALA A 329 -12.83 5.69 24.14
N SER A 330 -11.94 6.36 23.38
CA SER A 330 -10.57 6.62 23.79
C SER A 330 -10.26 8.12 23.71
N GLN A 331 -9.19 8.57 24.37
CA GLN A 331 -8.70 9.93 24.20
C GLN A 331 -7.94 10.09 22.91
N VAL A 332 -7.05 9.13 22.60
CA VAL A 332 -6.25 9.10 21.38
C VAL A 332 -6.42 7.75 20.70
N LEU A 333 -6.78 7.78 19.44
CA LEU A 333 -6.82 6.59 18.58
C LEU A 333 -5.70 6.67 17.55
N VAL A 334 -4.77 5.73 17.63
CA VAL A 334 -3.72 5.53 16.63
C VAL A 334 -4.20 4.46 15.65
N CYS A 335 -4.38 4.83 14.39
CA CYS A 335 -4.90 3.95 13.36
C CYS A 335 -3.77 3.41 12.49
N GLY A 336 -3.41 2.15 12.72
CA GLY A 336 -2.28 1.45 12.13
C GLY A 336 -1.10 1.33 13.10
N GLY A 337 -0.69 0.10 13.40
CA GLY A 337 0.45 -0.23 14.27
C GLY A 337 1.78 -0.41 13.50
N GLY A 338 1.87 0.17 12.28
CA GLY A 338 3.09 0.15 11.46
C GLY A 338 4.22 1.02 12.03
N THR A 339 5.22 1.32 11.20
CA THR A 339 6.45 2.04 11.62
C THR A 339 6.17 3.33 12.40
N SER A 340 5.35 4.23 11.86
CA SER A 340 5.02 5.51 12.53
C SER A 340 4.02 5.32 13.66
N GLY A 341 2.99 4.49 13.44
CA GLY A 341 1.90 4.33 14.41
C GLY A 341 2.35 3.63 15.67
N ASN A 342 3.27 2.68 15.55
CA ASN A 342 3.90 2.05 16.71
C ASN A 342 4.62 3.10 17.58
N ALA A 343 5.44 3.95 16.96
CA ALA A 343 6.15 5.02 17.66
C ALA A 343 5.18 6.07 18.25
N ALA A 344 4.09 6.37 17.53
CA ALA A 344 3.07 7.27 18.00
C ALA A 344 2.33 6.71 19.23
N ALA A 345 1.92 5.44 19.19
CA ALA A 345 1.24 4.78 20.30
C ALA A 345 2.12 4.71 21.55
N TYR A 346 3.39 4.31 21.36
CA TYR A 346 4.39 4.33 22.44
C TYR A 346 4.53 5.72 23.07
N ALA A 347 4.71 6.74 22.25
CA ALA A 347 4.93 8.10 22.72
C ALA A 347 3.67 8.70 23.37
N CYS A 348 2.47 8.49 22.81
CA CYS A 348 1.20 8.94 23.40
C CYS A 348 1.00 8.36 24.81
N ALA A 349 1.14 7.04 24.95
CA ALA A 349 0.99 6.37 26.24
C ALA A 349 2.07 6.81 27.24
N GLY A 350 3.32 6.92 26.80
CA GLY A 350 4.42 7.43 27.61
C GLY A 350 4.24 8.89 28.07
N LEU A 351 3.45 9.68 27.35
CA LEU A 351 3.01 11.02 27.73
C LEU A 351 1.76 11.04 28.63
N GLY A 352 1.25 9.87 29.05
CA GLY A 352 0.09 9.75 29.91
C GLY A 352 -1.25 9.98 29.21
N LEU A 353 -1.31 9.89 27.89
CA LEU A 353 -2.56 9.93 27.13
C LEU A 353 -3.22 8.54 27.12
N LYS A 354 -4.53 8.47 27.36
CA LYS A 354 -5.29 7.23 27.20
C LYS A 354 -5.30 6.85 25.71
N THR A 355 -4.47 5.90 25.36
CA THR A 355 -4.13 5.56 23.97
C THR A 355 -4.59 4.17 23.59
N LEU A 356 -5.32 4.08 22.48
CA LEU A 356 -5.61 2.82 21.80
C LEU A 356 -4.92 2.81 20.43
N CYS A 357 -4.24 1.74 20.10
CA CYS A 357 -3.72 1.48 18.76
C CYS A 357 -4.47 0.33 18.13
N ILE A 358 -4.98 0.52 16.91
CA ILE A 358 -5.63 -0.53 16.13
C ILE A 358 -4.76 -0.92 14.94
N GLU A 359 -4.60 -2.23 14.75
CA GLU A 359 -3.80 -2.81 13.68
C GLU A 359 -4.62 -3.81 12.88
N ARG A 360 -4.48 -3.75 11.55
CA ARG A 360 -5.17 -4.66 10.63
C ARG A 360 -4.62 -6.08 10.69
N GLY A 361 -3.31 -6.20 10.81
CA GLY A 361 -2.60 -7.47 10.95
C GLY A 361 -2.61 -8.00 12.38
N TYR A 362 -1.78 -9.02 12.61
CA TYR A 362 -1.57 -9.63 13.91
C TYR A 362 -0.16 -9.36 14.46
N GLU A 363 0.54 -8.39 13.87
CA GLU A 363 1.89 -7.99 14.26
C GLU A 363 2.08 -6.48 14.16
N LEU A 364 2.93 -5.93 15.02
CA LEU A 364 3.31 -4.53 15.02
C LEU A 364 4.57 -4.28 14.19
N GLY A 365 4.84 -3.01 13.88
CA GLY A 365 6.03 -2.56 13.16
C GLY A 365 5.86 -2.48 11.64
N GLY A 366 4.87 -3.18 11.07
CA GLY A 366 4.53 -3.12 9.65
C GLY A 366 5.73 -3.41 8.73
N THR A 367 6.19 -2.40 7.98
CA THR A 367 7.34 -2.56 7.06
C THR A 367 8.60 -3.04 7.75
N ASN A 368 8.83 -2.66 9.01
CA ASN A 368 10.00 -3.04 9.79
C ASN A 368 10.00 -4.50 10.24
N THR A 369 8.85 -5.12 10.34
CA THR A 369 8.68 -6.50 10.80
C THR A 369 8.15 -7.39 9.68
N VAL A 370 6.83 -7.54 9.59
CA VAL A 370 6.16 -8.40 8.60
C VAL A 370 6.42 -7.99 7.14
N GLY A 371 6.70 -6.71 6.90
CA GLY A 371 7.12 -6.20 5.59
C GLY A 371 8.56 -6.56 5.21
N GLY A 372 9.32 -7.19 6.11
CA GLY A 372 10.66 -7.73 5.87
C GLY A 372 11.75 -6.69 5.61
N VAL A 373 11.48 -5.39 5.73
CA VAL A 373 12.50 -4.33 5.62
C VAL A 373 13.16 -4.11 6.98
N THR A 374 13.91 -5.10 7.42
CA THR A 374 14.46 -5.16 8.77
C THR A 374 15.65 -4.23 8.96
N ASN A 375 16.43 -3.95 7.90
CA ASN A 375 17.54 -3.03 7.94
C ASN A 375 17.10 -1.57 7.88
N LEU A 376 17.68 -0.76 8.75
CA LEU A 376 17.47 0.68 8.78
C LEU A 376 18.49 1.36 7.83
N TRP A 377 18.17 1.40 6.54
CA TRP A 377 19.10 1.84 5.49
C TRP A 377 19.52 3.29 5.62
N PHE A 378 18.57 4.19 5.77
CA PHE A 378 18.77 5.63 5.87
C PHE A 378 17.91 6.19 6.98
N GLY A 379 17.76 7.50 7.01
CA GLY A 379 17.05 8.21 8.05
C GLY A 379 17.98 8.64 9.16
N ARG A 380 17.60 9.71 9.82
CA ARG A 380 18.43 10.34 10.84
C ARG A 380 18.43 9.55 12.14
N LYS A 381 19.58 9.34 12.70
CA LYS A 381 19.75 8.85 14.08
C LYS A 381 19.56 10.03 15.03
N THR A 382 18.45 10.05 15.75
CA THR A 382 18.16 11.01 16.82
C THR A 382 18.22 10.31 18.17
N GLU A 383 18.48 11.06 19.24
CA GLU A 383 18.47 10.52 20.61
C GLU A 383 17.12 9.85 20.91
N ALA A 384 16.01 10.53 20.60
CA ALA A 384 14.68 9.99 20.79
C ALA A 384 14.42 8.70 20.01
N PHE A 385 14.94 8.59 18.78
CA PHE A 385 14.83 7.35 18.02
C PHE A 385 15.62 6.22 18.66
N GLU A 386 16.84 6.48 19.10
CA GLU A 386 17.68 5.45 19.75
C GLU A 386 17.07 4.97 21.07
N GLU A 387 16.49 5.86 21.89
CA GLU A 387 15.76 5.51 23.09
C GLU A 387 14.51 4.67 22.79
N TYR A 388 13.72 5.10 21.83
CA TYR A 388 12.55 4.34 21.34
C TYR A 388 12.97 2.95 20.85
N TYR A 389 14.00 2.89 19.99
CA TYR A 389 14.46 1.64 19.39
C TYR A 389 14.97 0.66 20.44
N LYS A 390 15.66 1.16 21.46
CA LYS A 390 16.06 0.38 22.64
C LYS A 390 14.86 -0.10 23.45
N ALA A 391 13.85 0.75 23.65
CA ALA A 391 12.62 0.38 24.37
C ALA A 391 11.84 -0.72 23.63
N MET A 392 11.94 -0.79 22.31
CA MET A 392 11.36 -1.85 21.48
C MET A 392 12.25 -3.10 21.39
N GLU A 393 13.31 -3.19 22.20
CA GLU A 393 14.30 -4.29 22.19
C GLU A 393 14.89 -4.56 20.77
N ALA A 394 14.78 -3.59 19.89
CA ALA A 394 15.23 -3.72 18.52
C ALA A 394 16.74 -3.66 18.42
N LYS A 395 17.34 -4.46 17.56
CA LYS A 395 18.76 -4.52 17.27
C LYS A 395 18.99 -4.27 15.78
N ASN A 396 20.23 -3.96 15.40
CA ASN A 396 20.62 -3.61 14.03
C ASN A 396 20.23 -4.68 12.97
N ASP A 397 20.02 -5.90 13.36
CA ASP A 397 19.67 -7.06 12.56
C ASP A 397 18.15 -7.40 12.50
N GLY A 398 17.32 -6.56 13.08
CA GLY A 398 16.05 -6.19 12.59
C GLY A 398 14.80 -6.72 13.20
N LEU A 399 14.42 -7.91 13.03
CA LEU A 399 13.07 -8.41 13.34
C LEU A 399 12.82 -8.51 14.84
N ASN A 400 11.96 -7.65 15.38
CA ASN A 400 11.54 -7.79 16.77
C ASN A 400 10.09 -7.36 17.00
N ALA A 401 9.14 -8.01 16.29
CA ALA A 401 7.72 -7.81 16.51
C ALA A 401 7.34 -8.03 17.98
N PRO A 402 7.83 -9.05 18.70
CA PRO A 402 7.65 -9.20 20.13
C PRO A 402 8.13 -8.00 20.96
N GLY A 403 9.26 -7.40 20.60
CA GLY A 403 9.79 -6.22 21.29
C GLY A 403 8.90 -5.00 21.10
N PHE A 404 8.39 -4.78 19.90
CA PHE A 404 7.41 -3.72 19.64
C PHE A 404 6.15 -3.90 20.50
N TYR A 405 5.62 -5.11 20.58
CA TYR A 405 4.49 -5.42 21.45
C TYR A 405 4.78 -5.10 22.92
N ARG A 406 5.87 -5.66 23.48
CA ARG A 406 6.24 -5.44 24.87
C ARG A 406 6.48 -3.96 25.18
N GLY A 407 7.18 -3.25 24.30
CA GLY A 407 7.47 -1.83 24.46
C GLY A 407 6.21 -0.96 24.54
N ILE A 408 5.26 -1.17 23.63
CA ILE A 408 3.98 -0.43 23.62
C ILE A 408 3.13 -0.77 24.85
N ARG A 409 3.01 -2.07 25.20
CA ARG A 409 2.25 -2.49 26.39
C ARG A 409 2.85 -1.95 27.66
N LYS A 410 4.17 -1.95 27.80
CA LYS A 410 4.90 -1.35 28.94
C LYS A 410 4.68 0.17 29.03
N ALA A 411 4.56 0.85 27.92
CA ALA A 411 4.20 2.28 27.90
C ALA A 411 2.76 2.54 28.30
N GLY A 412 1.88 1.55 28.34
CA GLY A 412 0.49 1.65 28.78
C GLY A 412 -0.54 1.83 27.66
N ALA A 413 -0.18 1.62 26.39
CA ALA A 413 -1.16 1.66 25.31
C ALA A 413 -1.96 0.36 25.24
N GLU A 414 -3.25 0.49 24.91
CA GLU A 414 -4.12 -0.62 24.54
C GLU A 414 -3.94 -0.96 23.05
N LEU A 415 -4.13 -2.24 22.71
CA LEU A 415 -3.95 -2.75 21.36
C LEU A 415 -5.17 -3.55 20.90
N LEU A 416 -5.56 -3.38 19.63
CA LEU A 416 -6.53 -4.24 18.96
C LEU A 416 -5.97 -4.69 17.62
N PHE A 417 -5.92 -5.98 17.40
CA PHE A 417 -5.44 -6.62 16.18
C PHE A 417 -6.58 -7.16 15.34
N GLY A 418 -6.32 -7.43 14.05
CA GLY A 418 -7.30 -7.96 13.13
C GLY A 418 -8.41 -6.97 12.78
N CYS A 419 -8.17 -5.66 12.95
CA CYS A 419 -9.13 -4.58 12.78
C CYS A 419 -8.87 -3.81 11.48
N ALA A 420 -9.59 -4.13 10.41
CA ALA A 420 -9.45 -3.44 9.13
C ALA A 420 -10.31 -2.16 9.10
N LEU A 421 -9.65 -0.99 9.08
CA LEU A 421 -10.32 0.30 8.95
C LEU A 421 -11.12 0.38 7.64
N THR A 422 -12.35 0.92 7.70
CA THR A 422 -13.28 0.91 6.56
C THR A 422 -14.09 2.20 6.40
N GLY A 423 -14.06 3.12 7.34
CA GLY A 423 -14.81 4.36 7.25
C GLY A 423 -14.69 5.25 8.47
N VAL A 424 -15.35 6.40 8.40
CA VAL A 424 -15.38 7.41 9.48
C VAL A 424 -16.77 7.99 9.68
N ALA A 425 -17.02 8.49 10.89
CA ALA A 425 -18.09 9.46 11.15
C ALA A 425 -17.48 10.80 11.49
N GLN A 426 -18.03 11.86 10.93
CA GLN A 426 -17.51 13.22 11.00
C GLN A 426 -18.62 14.18 11.41
N ARG A 427 -18.31 15.12 12.32
CA ARG A 427 -19.15 16.26 12.65
C ARG A 427 -18.40 17.54 12.30
N GLY A 428 -18.88 18.29 11.31
CA GLY A 428 -18.17 19.46 10.82
C GLY A 428 -16.75 19.11 10.34
N ARG A 429 -15.75 19.70 10.94
CA ARG A 429 -14.32 19.46 10.61
C ARG A 429 -13.66 18.43 11.52
N SER A 430 -14.40 17.76 12.39
CA SER A 430 -13.83 16.82 13.35
C SER A 430 -14.32 15.40 13.05
N VAL A 431 -13.39 14.45 12.94
CA VAL A 431 -13.70 13.03 12.99
C VAL A 431 -14.13 12.69 14.43
N VAL A 432 -15.26 12.02 14.56
CA VAL A 432 -15.80 11.61 15.86
C VAL A 432 -15.57 10.11 16.09
N ARG A 433 -15.65 9.32 15.00
CA ARG A 433 -15.67 7.88 15.06
C ARG A 433 -14.95 7.28 13.87
N VAL A 434 -14.31 6.15 14.10
CA VAL A 434 -13.72 5.31 13.04
C VAL A 434 -14.45 3.98 13.00
N TYR A 435 -14.79 3.53 11.80
CA TYR A 435 -15.36 2.22 11.54
C TYR A 435 -14.29 1.25 11.11
N PHE A 436 -14.42 0.00 11.54
CA PHE A 436 -13.53 -1.08 11.11
C PHE A 436 -14.25 -2.43 11.14
N THR A 437 -13.81 -3.31 10.26
CA THR A 437 -14.28 -4.69 10.21
C THR A 437 -13.42 -5.59 11.07
N THR A 438 -14.08 -6.51 11.74
CA THR A 438 -13.49 -7.62 12.49
C THR A 438 -14.00 -8.92 11.91
N PRO A 439 -13.54 -10.10 12.36
CA PRO A 439 -14.16 -11.37 11.99
C PRO A 439 -15.66 -11.47 12.29
N PHE A 440 -16.18 -10.63 13.17
CA PHE A 440 -17.60 -10.56 13.51
C PHE A 440 -18.40 -9.48 12.77
N GLY A 441 -17.81 -8.83 11.80
CA GLY A 441 -18.46 -7.77 11.03
C GLY A 441 -18.02 -6.37 11.43
N LEU A 442 -18.84 -5.38 11.09
CA LEU A 442 -18.54 -3.96 11.27
C LEU A 442 -18.76 -3.52 12.72
N THR A 443 -17.82 -2.73 13.24
CA THR A 443 -17.93 -2.05 14.54
C THR A 443 -17.28 -0.67 14.47
N SER A 444 -17.31 0.07 15.57
CA SER A 444 -16.74 1.42 15.62
C SER A 444 -16.16 1.79 16.99
N ILE A 445 -15.28 2.78 16.99
CA ILE A 445 -14.66 3.38 18.18
C ILE A 445 -14.71 4.90 18.04
N GLU A 446 -15.03 5.58 19.14
CA GLU A 446 -14.95 7.03 19.26
C GLU A 446 -13.62 7.47 19.86
N ALA A 447 -13.13 8.64 19.41
CA ALA A 447 -11.98 9.28 20.04
C ALA A 447 -12.03 10.80 19.89
N THR A 448 -11.28 11.50 20.75
CA THR A 448 -11.16 12.96 20.66
C THR A 448 -10.07 13.39 19.68
N HIS A 449 -8.99 12.61 19.56
CA HIS A 449 -7.86 12.86 18.65
C HIS A 449 -7.51 11.58 17.89
N PHE A 450 -7.16 11.76 16.62
CA PHE A 450 -6.80 10.66 15.73
C PHE A 450 -5.40 10.86 15.15
N ILE A 451 -4.58 9.84 15.23
CA ILE A 451 -3.31 9.77 14.51
C ILE A 451 -3.51 8.80 13.35
N ASP A 452 -3.59 9.35 12.14
CA ASP A 452 -3.73 8.56 10.91
C ASP A 452 -2.36 8.00 10.51
N ALA A 453 -2.08 6.81 10.99
CA ALA A 453 -0.88 6.03 10.70
C ALA A 453 -1.18 4.82 9.78
N THR A 454 -2.27 4.88 9.02
CA THR A 454 -2.72 3.82 8.09
C THR A 454 -1.74 3.57 6.94
N GLY A 455 -0.79 4.48 6.77
CA GLY A 455 0.20 4.43 5.69
C GLY A 455 -0.33 4.95 4.34
N ASP A 456 -1.62 5.22 4.23
CA ASP A 456 -2.29 5.74 3.03
C ASP A 456 -3.25 6.90 3.31
N GLY A 457 -3.29 7.41 4.55
CA GLY A 457 -4.13 8.54 4.92
C GLY A 457 -5.63 8.23 4.82
N ALA A 458 -6.02 7.00 5.11
CA ALA A 458 -7.38 6.52 4.89
C ALA A 458 -8.43 7.33 5.66
N ILE A 459 -8.16 7.70 6.93
CA ILE A 459 -9.09 8.49 7.75
C ILE A 459 -9.34 9.85 7.11
N ALA A 460 -8.27 10.54 6.72
CA ALA A 460 -8.38 11.85 6.11
C ALA A 460 -9.10 11.79 4.75
N ALA A 461 -8.77 10.79 3.91
CA ALA A 461 -9.42 10.60 2.61
C ALA A 461 -10.91 10.30 2.75
N TRP A 462 -11.32 9.39 3.66
CA TRP A 462 -12.75 9.10 3.89
C TRP A 462 -13.48 10.30 4.50
N ALA A 463 -12.81 11.10 5.33
CA ALA A 463 -13.37 12.36 5.84
C ALA A 463 -13.49 13.46 4.75
N GLY A 464 -13.11 13.17 3.51
CA GLY A 464 -13.26 14.06 2.37
C GLY A 464 -12.11 15.05 2.16
N CYS A 465 -10.95 14.81 2.77
CA CYS A 465 -9.76 15.58 2.45
C CYS A 465 -9.28 15.28 1.03
N GLY A 466 -8.90 16.31 0.30
CA GLY A 466 -8.24 16.16 -0.98
C GLY A 466 -6.88 15.47 -0.84
N TYR A 467 -6.44 14.83 -1.91
CA TYR A 467 -5.12 14.20 -1.99
C TYR A 467 -4.64 14.12 -3.44
N THR A 468 -3.35 13.88 -3.63
CA THR A 468 -2.78 13.35 -4.86
C THR A 468 -2.45 11.87 -4.65
N PHE A 469 -2.36 11.11 -5.75
CA PHE A 469 -2.04 9.69 -5.70
C PHE A 469 -0.86 9.41 -6.65
N GLY A 470 0.25 8.93 -6.10
CA GLY A 470 1.44 8.70 -6.91
C GLY A 470 1.96 9.94 -7.62
N GLY A 471 2.42 9.78 -8.86
CA GLY A 471 2.89 10.87 -9.71
C GLY A 471 1.77 11.84 -10.10
N GLU A 472 2.09 13.12 -10.18
CA GLU A 472 1.09 14.18 -10.40
C GLU A 472 0.32 14.08 -11.73
N HIS A 473 0.93 13.47 -12.75
CA HIS A 473 0.35 13.41 -14.10
C HIS A 473 -0.09 12.01 -14.53
N ASP A 474 0.38 10.99 -13.86
CA ASP A 474 0.22 9.61 -14.30
C ASP A 474 -0.29 8.66 -13.21
N GLU A 475 -0.50 9.16 -12.00
CA GLU A 475 -0.91 8.39 -10.83
C GLU A 475 0.01 7.19 -10.51
N LEU A 476 1.22 7.17 -11.09
CA LEU A 476 2.13 6.06 -10.93
C LEU A 476 2.81 6.12 -9.56
N THR A 477 2.59 5.10 -8.75
CA THR A 477 3.21 5.01 -7.43
C THR A 477 4.64 4.49 -7.51
N LEU A 478 5.42 4.77 -6.48
CA LEU A 478 6.64 4.00 -6.20
C LEU A 478 6.28 2.51 -6.12
N TRP A 479 7.11 1.67 -6.72
CA TRP A 479 6.79 0.25 -6.84
C TRP A 479 6.67 -0.44 -5.49
N ALA A 480 5.60 -1.16 -5.32
CA ALA A 480 5.35 -1.97 -4.14
C ALA A 480 6.31 -3.16 -4.08
N SER A 481 6.52 -3.68 -2.88
CA SER A 481 7.21 -4.94 -2.67
C SER A 481 6.34 -5.90 -1.88
N PHE A 482 6.74 -7.16 -1.91
CA PHE A 482 6.06 -8.24 -1.24
C PHE A 482 7.10 -9.04 -0.44
N ALA A 483 6.87 -9.20 0.85
CA ALA A 483 7.80 -9.90 1.70
C ALA A 483 7.66 -11.41 1.50
N GLY A 484 8.73 -12.05 1.03
CA GLY A 484 8.84 -13.49 0.97
C GLY A 484 9.99 -13.97 1.85
N TYR A 485 9.79 -15.02 2.59
CA TYR A 485 10.80 -15.54 3.51
C TYR A 485 11.48 -16.78 2.93
N LYS A 486 12.77 -16.88 3.18
CA LYS A 486 13.57 -18.05 2.84
C LYS A 486 14.06 -18.71 4.13
N PRO A 487 13.83 -20.01 4.32
CA PRO A 487 14.37 -20.72 5.47
C PRO A 487 15.87 -20.54 5.63
N GLY A 488 16.33 -20.36 6.85
CA GLY A 488 17.75 -20.15 7.16
C GLY A 488 18.31 -18.77 6.84
N ARG A 489 17.50 -17.83 6.37
CA ARG A 489 17.89 -16.43 6.20
C ARG A 489 17.00 -15.51 7.03
N PRO A 490 17.57 -14.63 7.85
CA PRO A 490 16.79 -13.66 8.62
C PRO A 490 16.16 -12.58 7.74
N GLU A 491 16.69 -12.37 6.54
CA GLU A 491 16.24 -11.33 5.62
C GLU A 491 15.13 -11.85 4.70
N ALA A 492 14.07 -11.05 4.57
CA ALA A 492 13.05 -11.32 3.59
C ALA A 492 13.57 -11.05 2.15
N LEU A 493 13.19 -11.89 1.23
CA LEU A 493 13.31 -11.59 -0.20
C LEU A 493 12.21 -10.57 -0.53
N ARG A 494 12.61 -9.42 -1.06
CA ARG A 494 11.73 -8.29 -1.35
C ARG A 494 11.83 -7.89 -2.81
N PRO A 495 11.28 -8.68 -3.72
CA PRO A 495 11.16 -8.20 -5.09
C PRO A 495 10.26 -6.96 -5.09
N PHE A 496 10.68 -5.91 -5.79
CA PHE A 496 9.87 -4.72 -6.08
C PHE A 496 9.66 -4.69 -7.59
N LEU A 497 8.44 -4.90 -8.04
CA LEU A 497 8.23 -5.27 -9.43
C LEU A 497 7.15 -4.48 -10.14
N SER A 498 6.25 -3.80 -9.42
CA SER A 498 5.07 -3.19 -10.03
C SER A 498 4.48 -2.10 -9.15
N PRO A 499 3.88 -1.05 -9.72
CA PRO A 499 2.94 -0.23 -9.00
C PRO A 499 1.75 -1.09 -8.55
N CYS A 500 1.16 -0.72 -7.42
CA CYS A 500 -0.04 -1.35 -6.91
C CYS A 500 -0.90 -0.29 -6.24
N ASP A 501 -2.13 -0.17 -6.68
CA ASP A 501 -3.13 0.64 -6.00
C ASP A 501 -3.82 -0.20 -4.94
N GLU A 502 -3.39 -0.04 -3.69
CA GLU A 502 -3.94 -0.80 -2.55
C GLU A 502 -5.41 -0.44 -2.23
N ARG A 503 -5.96 0.60 -2.86
CA ARG A 503 -7.38 0.93 -2.78
C ARG A 503 -8.24 -0.03 -3.60
N SER A 504 -7.69 -0.59 -4.67
CA SER A 504 -8.38 -1.58 -5.51
C SER A 504 -8.15 -3.00 -5.00
N ALA A 505 -9.22 -3.69 -4.62
CA ALA A 505 -9.14 -5.10 -4.28
C ALA A 505 -8.69 -5.96 -5.48
N ALA A 506 -9.07 -5.58 -6.69
CA ALA A 506 -8.67 -6.26 -7.91
C ALA A 506 -7.18 -6.07 -8.21
N ASP A 507 -6.65 -4.84 -8.10
CA ASP A 507 -5.22 -4.57 -8.33
C ASP A 507 -4.34 -5.19 -7.24
N THR A 508 -4.78 -5.13 -5.98
CA THR A 508 -4.12 -5.83 -4.86
C THR A 508 -4.04 -7.33 -5.13
N THR A 509 -5.13 -7.94 -5.58
CA THR A 509 -5.16 -9.38 -5.92
C THR A 509 -4.21 -9.70 -7.08
N ARG A 510 -4.27 -8.92 -8.17
CA ARG A 510 -3.32 -9.03 -9.29
C ARG A 510 -1.87 -8.99 -8.78
N PHE A 511 -1.57 -8.01 -7.94
CA PHE A 511 -0.22 -7.84 -7.41
C PHE A 511 0.21 -9.07 -6.60
N ILE A 512 -0.61 -9.54 -5.65
CA ILE A 512 -0.30 -10.70 -4.79
C ILE A 512 -0.05 -11.95 -5.65
N VAL A 513 -0.96 -12.27 -6.58
CA VAL A 513 -0.83 -13.43 -7.47
C VAL A 513 0.45 -13.34 -8.31
N SER A 514 0.70 -12.17 -8.89
CA SER A 514 1.90 -11.93 -9.71
C SER A 514 3.18 -12.10 -8.90
N MET A 515 3.22 -11.57 -7.69
CA MET A 515 4.39 -11.60 -6.83
C MET A 515 4.71 -13.00 -6.33
N ARG A 516 3.72 -13.79 -5.94
CA ARG A 516 3.92 -15.18 -5.52
C ARG A 516 4.57 -16.01 -6.60
N ARG A 517 4.16 -15.83 -7.87
CA ARG A 517 4.70 -16.58 -9.01
C ARG A 517 6.12 -16.19 -9.37
N ASN A 518 6.49 -14.94 -9.13
CA ASN A 518 7.80 -14.38 -9.52
C ASN A 518 8.73 -14.17 -8.34
N SER A 519 8.27 -14.42 -7.13
CA SER A 519 9.16 -14.45 -5.99
C SER A 519 10.16 -15.58 -6.20
N LYS A 520 11.45 -15.26 -6.11
CA LYS A 520 12.54 -16.26 -6.11
C LYS A 520 12.53 -17.08 -4.82
N ILE A 521 11.35 -17.35 -4.27
CA ILE A 521 11.18 -18.20 -3.11
C ILE A 521 11.43 -19.61 -3.59
N THR A 522 12.40 -20.28 -3.00
CA THR A 522 12.67 -21.70 -3.24
C THR A 522 11.48 -22.49 -2.74
N LEU A 523 10.62 -22.89 -3.66
CA LEU A 523 9.46 -23.74 -3.39
C LEU A 523 9.84 -25.20 -3.10
N ASP A 524 11.13 -25.50 -3.02
CA ASP A 524 11.64 -26.88 -2.87
C ASP A 524 11.80 -27.30 -1.40
N GLN A 525 11.59 -26.38 -0.46
CA GLN A 525 11.70 -26.67 0.97
C GLN A 525 10.32 -26.71 1.63
N PRO A 526 10.03 -27.72 2.48
CA PRO A 526 8.86 -27.70 3.34
C PRO A 526 8.92 -26.46 4.22
N HIS A 527 7.77 -25.96 4.67
CA HIS A 527 7.64 -24.91 5.70
C HIS A 527 7.98 -23.47 5.25
N VAL A 528 7.96 -23.16 3.96
CA VAL A 528 8.01 -21.76 3.52
C VAL A 528 6.58 -21.19 3.59
N PRO A 529 6.29 -20.27 4.49
CA PRO A 529 4.98 -19.65 4.52
C PRO A 529 4.76 -18.84 3.23
N PRO A 530 3.55 -18.83 2.68
CA PRO A 530 3.26 -17.99 1.52
C PRO A 530 3.48 -16.52 1.91
N PRO A 531 4.05 -15.72 1.00
CA PRO A 531 4.17 -14.30 1.24
C PRO A 531 2.78 -13.69 1.46
N PHE A 532 2.63 -12.89 2.52
CA PHE A 532 1.34 -12.39 2.99
C PHE A 532 1.27 -10.87 3.15
N TYR A 533 2.41 -10.18 3.20
CA TYR A 533 2.43 -8.75 3.46
C TYR A 533 2.78 -7.97 2.19
N LEU A 534 1.81 -7.21 1.71
CA LEU A 534 2.00 -6.19 0.67
C LEU A 534 2.59 -4.93 1.32
N ALA A 535 3.76 -4.52 0.86
CA ALA A 535 4.46 -3.32 1.33
C ALA A 535 4.47 -2.23 0.24
N PRO A 536 3.41 -1.45 0.10
CA PRO A 536 3.40 -0.30 -0.80
C PRO A 536 4.33 0.78 -0.25
N ARG A 537 5.14 1.36 -1.14
CA ARG A 537 6.04 2.46 -0.79
C ARG A 537 5.37 3.81 -0.83
N GLU A 538 4.29 3.91 -1.55
CA GLU A 538 3.52 5.11 -1.78
C GLU A 538 2.05 4.77 -1.97
N SER A 539 1.19 5.72 -1.69
CA SER A 539 -0.25 5.68 -1.91
C SER A 539 -0.76 7.12 -2.05
N ARG A 540 -1.77 7.53 -1.25
CA ARG A 540 -2.24 8.91 -1.20
C ARG A 540 -1.21 9.83 -0.54
N HIS A 541 -1.16 11.06 -1.02
CA HIS A 541 -0.55 12.21 -0.37
C HIS A 541 -1.65 13.17 0.03
N ILE A 542 -2.00 13.21 1.31
CA ILE A 542 -3.10 14.03 1.82
C ILE A 542 -2.74 15.51 1.65
N ARG A 543 -3.67 16.31 1.15
CA ARG A 543 -3.50 17.76 1.07
C ARG A 543 -3.48 18.36 2.47
N CYS A 544 -2.36 19.00 2.76
CA CYS A 544 -2.08 19.67 4.02
C CYS A 544 -1.62 21.12 3.72
N GLY A 545 -1.35 21.87 4.78
CA GLY A 545 -0.97 23.29 4.64
C GLY A 545 0.31 23.54 3.83
N THR A 546 1.22 22.57 3.75
CA THR A 546 2.48 22.68 3.00
C THR A 546 2.81 21.35 2.35
N GLN A 547 3.19 21.35 1.06
CA GLN A 547 3.73 20.18 0.41
C GLN A 547 5.25 20.22 0.44
N VAL A 548 5.88 19.13 0.85
CA VAL A 548 7.33 18.94 0.72
C VAL A 548 7.63 18.44 -0.70
N THR A 549 8.42 19.20 -1.46
CA THR A 549 8.76 18.89 -2.85
C THR A 549 10.14 18.25 -2.99
N PHE A 550 10.41 17.68 -4.17
CA PHE A 550 11.73 17.14 -4.47
C PHE A 550 12.82 18.25 -4.50
N VAL A 551 12.44 19.44 -4.90
CA VAL A 551 13.34 20.62 -4.89
C VAL A 551 13.69 21.04 -3.46
N ASP A 552 12.72 21.00 -2.52
CA ASP A 552 12.99 21.28 -1.10
C ASP A 552 14.04 20.31 -0.52
N LEU A 553 13.91 19.02 -0.87
CA LEU A 553 14.84 17.97 -0.49
C LEU A 553 16.25 18.26 -1.03
N LEU A 554 16.38 18.56 -2.34
CA LEU A 554 17.66 18.85 -2.98
C LEU A 554 18.30 20.15 -2.44
N ALA A 555 17.46 21.17 -2.13
CA ALA A 555 17.92 22.43 -1.54
C ALA A 555 18.34 22.30 -0.08
N GLY A 556 17.96 21.22 0.59
CA GLY A 556 18.19 21.06 2.02
C GLY A 556 17.39 22.05 2.87
N ARG A 557 16.17 22.35 2.45
CA ARG A 557 15.32 23.39 3.03
C ARG A 557 14.98 23.15 4.50
N ARG A 558 14.99 24.21 5.29
CA ARG A 558 14.58 24.21 6.71
C ARG A 558 13.35 25.08 6.88
N PHE A 559 12.21 24.47 7.11
CA PHE A 559 10.97 25.21 7.28
C PHE A 559 10.87 25.87 8.66
N ARG A 560 10.16 27.01 8.77
CA ARG A 560 9.92 27.74 10.02
C ARG A 560 9.15 26.92 11.05
N ASP A 561 8.17 26.15 10.57
CA ASP A 561 7.38 25.20 11.35
C ASP A 561 7.93 23.77 11.27
N GLY A 562 9.22 23.62 10.98
CA GLY A 562 9.93 22.36 10.93
C GLY A 562 9.83 21.59 12.25
N VAL A 563 9.53 20.28 12.17
CA VAL A 563 9.31 19.45 13.37
C VAL A 563 10.16 18.19 13.44
N PHE A 564 10.69 17.73 12.34
CA PHE A 564 11.71 16.70 12.27
C PHE A 564 12.48 16.80 10.96
N ARG A 565 13.68 16.24 10.92
CA ARG A 565 14.52 16.28 9.73
C ARG A 565 14.68 14.89 9.13
N VAL A 566 14.42 14.76 7.85
CA VAL A 566 14.73 13.56 7.08
C VAL A 566 16.13 13.63 6.50
N GLU A 567 16.76 12.45 6.37
CA GLU A 567 18.08 12.31 5.79
C GLU A 567 18.16 11.01 5.00
N SER A 568 18.20 11.10 3.67
CA SER A 568 18.29 9.94 2.79
C SER A 568 18.82 10.32 1.41
N ASN A 569 19.20 9.30 0.64
CA ASN A 569 19.26 9.42 -0.81
C ASN A 569 17.84 9.39 -1.42
N PRO A 570 17.62 9.85 -2.65
CA PRO A 570 16.40 9.62 -3.41
C PRO A 570 16.30 8.15 -3.80
N ASP A 571 15.61 7.37 -2.98
CA ASP A 571 15.35 5.93 -3.22
C ASP A 571 14.09 5.78 -4.09
N ILE A 572 14.13 6.31 -5.31
CA ILE A 572 13.04 6.24 -6.27
C ILE A 572 12.94 4.80 -6.80
N LYS A 573 12.03 4.02 -6.22
CA LYS A 573 11.70 2.68 -6.72
C LYS A 573 10.56 2.78 -7.72
N GLY A 574 10.89 2.86 -8.99
CA GLY A 574 9.94 3.12 -10.06
C GLY A 574 10.44 4.21 -11.00
N LEU A 575 9.62 5.16 -11.33
CA LEU A 575 9.89 6.24 -12.27
C LEU A 575 9.91 7.59 -11.56
N ALA A 576 10.90 8.42 -11.84
CA ALA A 576 10.87 9.81 -11.43
C ALA A 576 9.82 10.57 -12.24
N THR A 577 8.95 11.30 -11.57
CA THR A 577 7.83 12.00 -12.22
C THR A 577 7.92 13.53 -12.13
N SER A 578 8.72 14.06 -11.19
CA SER A 578 8.89 15.50 -11.05
C SER A 578 9.61 16.11 -12.24
N ASP A 579 9.25 17.34 -12.56
CA ASP A 579 9.93 18.13 -13.59
C ASP A 579 11.40 18.33 -13.29
N ALA A 580 11.76 18.48 -12.01
CA ALA A 580 13.15 18.60 -11.57
C ALA A 580 13.97 17.36 -11.95
N ALA A 581 13.49 16.17 -11.62
CA ALA A 581 14.19 14.92 -11.93
C ALA A 581 14.24 14.65 -13.45
N LYS A 582 13.13 14.87 -14.17
CA LYS A 582 13.03 14.71 -15.62
C LYS A 582 13.94 15.67 -16.38
N SER A 583 14.20 16.87 -15.86
CA SER A 583 15.16 17.83 -16.41
C SER A 583 16.60 17.62 -15.96
N GLY A 584 16.85 16.51 -15.29
CA GLY A 584 18.20 16.12 -14.89
C GLY A 584 18.67 16.69 -13.55
N LEU A 585 17.82 17.34 -12.76
CA LEU A 585 18.14 17.69 -11.38
C LEU A 585 18.03 16.45 -10.48
N ILE A 586 18.91 15.50 -10.71
CA ILE A 586 19.02 14.26 -9.96
C ILE A 586 20.48 14.09 -9.50
N PRO A 587 20.74 13.53 -8.30
CA PRO A 587 22.10 13.35 -7.82
C PRO A 587 22.90 12.38 -8.70
N THR A 588 24.21 12.60 -8.76
CA THR A 588 25.13 11.75 -9.52
C THR A 588 25.52 10.50 -8.74
N ASP A 589 25.61 10.59 -7.42
CA ASP A 589 25.88 9.45 -6.55
C ASP A 589 24.59 9.07 -5.81
N TRP A 590 24.15 7.83 -6.00
CA TRP A 590 22.99 7.30 -5.31
C TRP A 590 23.15 7.26 -3.77
N ARG A 591 24.38 7.37 -3.26
CA ARG A 591 24.70 7.44 -1.83
C ARG A 591 24.67 8.87 -1.30
N ALA A 592 24.56 9.87 -2.16
CA ALA A 592 24.47 11.25 -1.74
C ALA A 592 23.26 11.45 -0.83
N LEU A 593 23.50 11.97 0.36
CA LEU A 593 22.44 12.20 1.36
C LEU A 593 21.91 13.62 1.23
N PHE A 594 20.63 13.70 0.96
CA PHE A 594 19.88 14.94 0.95
C PHE A 594 19.06 15.08 2.22
N ARG A 595 18.71 16.30 2.56
CA ARG A 595 18.09 16.62 3.85
C ARG A 595 17.02 17.67 3.66
N VAL A 596 15.90 17.50 4.37
CA VAL A 596 14.88 18.54 4.48
C VAL A 596 14.28 18.46 5.88
N THR A 597 13.97 19.60 6.48
CA THR A 597 13.21 19.62 7.71
C THR A 597 11.74 19.67 7.37
N VAL A 598 11.01 18.63 7.73
CA VAL A 598 9.56 18.50 7.40
C VAL A 598 8.76 19.48 8.25
N PRO A 599 7.90 20.31 7.62
CA PRO A 599 7.08 21.24 8.34
C PRO A 599 5.90 20.55 9.04
N TYR A 600 5.47 21.06 10.18
CA TYR A 600 4.28 20.58 10.89
C TYR A 600 3.02 20.67 10.02
N SER A 601 2.92 21.75 9.26
CA SER A 601 1.82 21.98 8.31
C SER A 601 1.70 20.91 7.22
N ALA A 602 2.75 20.12 6.94
CA ALA A 602 2.67 18.97 6.03
C ALA A 602 2.01 17.73 6.64
N MET A 603 1.79 17.72 7.96
CA MET A 603 1.15 16.63 8.69
C MET A 603 -0.32 16.92 9.03
N ILE A 604 -0.79 18.15 8.85
CA ILE A 604 -2.12 18.60 9.27
C ILE A 604 -3.04 18.76 8.05
N PRO A 605 -4.04 17.87 7.90
CA PRO A 605 -5.01 17.97 6.81
C PRO A 605 -5.72 19.31 6.76
N GLU A 606 -5.90 19.87 5.56
CA GLU A 606 -6.51 21.21 5.40
C GLU A 606 -7.94 21.30 5.94
N THR A 607 -8.69 20.22 5.91
CA THR A 607 -10.12 20.19 6.20
C THR A 607 -10.48 19.59 7.55
N LEU A 608 -9.49 19.10 8.34
CA LEU A 608 -9.75 18.44 9.63
C LEU A 608 -9.07 19.17 10.79
N ASP A 609 -9.69 19.10 11.97
CA ASP A 609 -9.25 19.82 13.16
C ASP A 609 -8.60 18.91 14.21
N ASN A 610 -8.89 17.61 14.21
CA ASN A 610 -8.47 16.66 15.25
C ASN A 610 -7.77 15.41 14.69
N VAL A 611 -7.28 15.48 13.45
CA VAL A 611 -6.52 14.41 12.78
C VAL A 611 -5.12 14.92 12.45
N VAL A 612 -4.10 14.13 12.75
CA VAL A 612 -2.71 14.34 12.31
C VAL A 612 -2.23 13.13 11.52
N ILE A 613 -1.60 13.36 10.39
CA ILE A 613 -1.01 12.29 9.56
C ILE A 613 0.34 11.89 10.13
N ALA A 614 0.54 10.62 10.36
CA ALA A 614 1.82 10.06 10.76
C ALA A 614 2.19 8.86 9.87
N GLY A 615 3.06 9.09 8.91
CA GLY A 615 3.48 8.05 7.95
C GLY A 615 3.61 8.60 6.54
N LYS A 616 3.84 7.73 5.58
CA LYS A 616 4.14 8.09 4.19
C LYS A 616 3.02 8.82 3.43
N ALA A 617 1.81 8.92 4.01
CA ALA A 617 0.69 9.66 3.41
C ALA A 617 0.68 11.17 3.74
N TYR A 618 1.68 11.70 4.45
CA TYR A 618 1.78 13.14 4.67
C TYR A 618 2.00 13.89 3.34
N CYS A 619 1.86 15.21 3.36
CA CYS A 619 1.91 16.02 2.16
C CYS A 619 3.33 16.16 1.61
N ALA A 620 3.73 15.20 0.78
CA ALA A 620 4.98 15.23 0.02
C ALA A 620 4.69 14.92 -1.45
N SER A 621 5.52 15.38 -2.37
CA SER A 621 5.42 14.97 -3.77
C SER A 621 6.00 13.55 -3.95
N HIS A 622 5.64 12.87 -5.03
CA HIS A 622 6.08 11.52 -5.37
C HIS A 622 7.60 11.33 -5.21
N ASP A 623 8.39 12.18 -5.88
CA ASP A 623 9.85 12.05 -5.84
C ASP A 623 10.43 12.46 -4.49
N ALA A 624 9.85 13.43 -3.78
CA ALA A 624 10.27 13.78 -2.43
C ALA A 624 10.05 12.64 -1.45
N LEU A 625 8.91 11.95 -1.55
CA LEU A 625 8.61 10.83 -0.69
C LEU A 625 9.66 9.71 -0.82
N SER A 626 10.28 9.56 -1.98
CA SER A 626 11.32 8.55 -2.19
C SER A 626 12.43 8.60 -1.13
N ALA A 627 12.80 9.78 -0.68
CA ALA A 627 13.78 10.01 0.38
C ALA A 627 13.13 10.23 1.76
N ALA A 628 11.92 10.77 1.81
CA ALA A 628 11.29 11.24 3.03
C ALA A 628 10.33 10.22 3.67
N ARG A 629 10.56 8.93 3.44
CA ARG A 629 9.79 7.79 4.00
C ARG A 629 10.65 6.78 4.74
N MET A 630 11.86 7.16 5.13
CA MET A 630 12.76 6.23 5.81
C MET A 630 12.25 5.91 7.21
N GLN A 631 12.47 4.66 7.64
CA GLN A 631 11.84 4.14 8.86
C GLN A 631 12.18 4.96 10.11
N ARG A 632 13.45 5.37 10.27
CA ARG A 632 13.87 6.19 11.42
C ARG A 632 13.11 7.51 11.47
N ASP A 633 13.00 8.18 10.32
CA ASP A 633 12.34 9.48 10.21
C ASP A 633 10.83 9.35 10.45
N LEU A 634 10.21 8.28 9.95
CA LEU A 634 8.80 7.98 10.18
C LEU A 634 8.49 7.64 11.65
N CYS A 635 9.42 6.99 12.38
CA CYS A 635 9.27 6.80 13.83
C CYS A 635 9.28 8.15 14.55
N VAL A 636 10.22 9.03 14.20
CA VAL A 636 10.27 10.39 14.78
C VAL A 636 9.00 11.16 14.45
N MET A 637 8.48 11.07 13.22
CA MET A 637 7.19 11.67 12.83
C MET A 637 6.04 11.20 13.74
N GLY A 638 5.96 9.90 14.05
CA GLY A 638 4.97 9.35 14.98
C GLY A 638 5.08 9.95 16.37
N MET A 639 6.31 10.10 16.89
CA MET A 639 6.55 10.72 18.19
C MET A 639 6.24 12.23 18.18
N VAL A 640 6.49 12.92 17.08
CA VAL A 640 6.09 14.34 16.89
C VAL A 640 4.57 14.47 16.95
N ALA A 641 3.83 13.60 16.24
CA ALA A 641 2.38 13.59 16.28
C ALA A 641 1.85 13.41 17.73
N ALA A 642 2.44 12.50 18.50
CA ALA A 642 2.09 12.29 19.90
C ALA A 642 2.32 13.55 20.76
N ASN A 643 3.45 14.24 20.60
CA ASN A 643 3.73 15.49 21.34
C ASN A 643 2.77 16.62 20.93
N ALA A 644 2.39 16.70 19.66
CA ALA A 644 1.39 17.66 19.19
C ALA A 644 0.02 17.39 19.82
N VAL A 645 -0.43 16.13 19.85
CA VAL A 645 -1.68 15.73 20.50
C VAL A 645 -1.63 16.03 22.02
N ARG A 646 -0.51 15.74 22.68
CA ARG A 646 -0.34 16.07 24.10
C ARG A 646 -0.51 17.58 24.34
N MET A 647 0.10 18.41 23.50
CA MET A 647 -0.02 19.87 23.58
C MET A 647 -1.45 20.35 23.33
N CYS A 648 -2.18 19.73 22.40
CA CYS A 648 -3.60 20.02 22.18
C CYS A 648 -4.43 19.78 23.43
N VAL A 649 -4.19 18.66 24.12
CA VAL A 649 -4.89 18.30 25.36
C VAL A 649 -4.56 19.28 26.46
N ASP A 650 -3.30 19.64 26.66
CA ASP A 650 -2.85 20.53 27.75
C ASP A 650 -3.31 21.97 27.54
N GLU A 651 -3.18 22.49 26.32
CA GLU A 651 -3.49 23.90 26.03
C GLU A 651 -4.92 24.09 25.51
N LYS A 652 -5.69 23.01 25.32
CA LYS A 652 -7.06 23.01 24.79
C LYS A 652 -7.18 23.72 23.43
N VAL A 653 -6.23 23.45 22.55
CA VAL A 653 -6.18 23.99 21.17
C VAL A 653 -6.42 22.89 20.14
N LEU A 654 -6.81 23.27 18.94
CA LEU A 654 -6.93 22.36 17.81
C LEU A 654 -5.53 21.99 17.26
N LEU A 655 -5.39 20.83 16.61
CA LEU A 655 -4.11 20.40 16.02
C LEU A 655 -3.53 21.44 15.07
N ARG A 656 -4.35 22.11 14.28
CA ARG A 656 -3.89 23.19 13.38
C ARG A 656 -3.38 24.44 14.09
N ASN A 657 -3.76 24.64 15.33
CA ASN A 657 -3.44 25.82 16.15
C ASN A 657 -2.37 25.54 17.21
N VAL A 658 -1.68 24.40 17.10
CA VAL A 658 -0.56 24.06 17.99
C VAL A 658 0.48 25.17 17.94
N PRO A 659 0.89 25.74 19.09
CA PRO A 659 1.93 26.78 19.13
C PRO A 659 3.29 26.19 18.76
N ILE A 660 3.65 26.35 17.48
CA ILE A 660 4.81 25.68 16.85
C ILE A 660 6.11 25.92 17.62
N LYS A 661 6.39 27.13 18.05
CA LYS A 661 7.62 27.43 18.82
C LYS A 661 7.70 26.66 20.13
N LYS A 662 6.55 26.47 20.83
CA LYS A 662 6.51 25.64 22.04
C LYS A 662 6.72 24.16 21.68
N LEU A 663 6.06 23.67 20.62
CA LEU A 663 6.27 22.30 20.17
C LEU A 663 7.75 22.08 19.81
N GLN A 664 8.38 22.98 19.07
CA GLN A 664 9.79 22.91 18.73
C GLN A 664 10.69 22.83 19.97
N GLN A 665 10.41 23.64 21.02
CA GLN A 665 11.16 23.56 22.28
C GLN A 665 11.05 22.18 22.95
N VAL A 666 9.86 21.58 22.94
CA VAL A 666 9.66 20.21 23.43
C VAL A 666 10.47 19.21 22.59
N LEU A 667 10.45 19.36 21.27
CA LEU A 667 11.17 18.46 20.36
C LEU A 667 12.70 18.60 20.50
N PHE A 668 13.19 19.83 20.75
CA PHE A 668 14.61 20.07 21.04
C PHE A 668 15.04 19.39 22.35
N SER A 669 14.25 19.56 23.41
CA SER A 669 14.55 18.97 24.73
C SER A 669 14.53 17.44 24.72
N LYS A 670 13.81 16.83 23.76
CA LYS A 670 13.72 15.38 23.60
C LYS A 670 14.68 14.82 22.53
N GLY A 671 15.59 15.62 22.01
CA GLY A 671 16.53 15.17 20.98
C GLY A 671 15.92 14.70 19.66
N MET A 672 14.68 15.14 19.35
CA MET A 672 14.03 14.81 18.07
C MET A 672 14.41 15.76 16.96
N LEU A 673 14.69 17.00 17.29
CA LEU A 673 15.03 18.11 16.40
C LEU A 673 16.15 18.94 17.03
N LYS A 674 16.94 19.63 16.21
CA LYS A 674 17.94 20.61 16.70
C LYS A 674 17.52 22.02 16.32
N SER A 675 17.94 23.01 17.10
CA SER A 675 17.58 24.40 16.86
C SER A 675 18.10 24.96 15.54
N ASP A 676 19.26 24.48 15.07
CA ASP A 676 19.85 24.85 13.78
C ASP A 676 19.18 24.18 12.57
N GLU A 677 18.23 23.27 12.79
CA GLU A 677 17.46 22.57 11.75
C GLU A 677 16.17 23.28 11.37
N VAL A 678 15.79 24.32 12.07
CA VAL A 678 14.68 25.20 11.72
C VAL A 678 15.19 26.55 11.22
N SER A 679 14.41 27.25 10.44
CA SER A 679 14.76 28.56 9.92
C SER A 679 13.71 29.59 10.34
N GLU A 680 14.12 30.83 10.53
CA GLU A 680 13.20 31.96 10.63
C GLU A 680 12.90 32.57 9.25
N ASP A 681 13.71 32.25 8.24
CA ASP A 681 13.53 32.66 6.86
C ASP A 681 12.60 31.72 6.11
N ASP A 682 11.65 32.25 5.35
CA ASP A 682 10.71 31.48 4.54
C ASP A 682 11.40 30.69 3.42
N LEU A 683 12.55 31.13 2.93
CA LEU A 683 13.36 30.34 1.99
C LEU A 683 13.99 29.10 2.62
N GLY A 684 14.21 29.13 3.93
CA GLY A 684 14.79 28.00 4.67
C GLY A 684 16.29 27.82 4.50
N PHE A 685 17.00 28.79 3.92
CA PHE A 685 18.47 28.84 3.81
C PHE A 685 18.96 30.29 3.69
N SER A 686 20.16 30.56 4.20
CA SER A 686 20.72 31.92 4.35
C SER A 686 21.63 32.37 3.22
N ARG A 687 21.64 31.71 2.06
CA ARG A 687 22.52 32.04 0.93
C ARG A 687 21.86 32.96 -0.06
N THR A 688 22.63 33.87 -0.64
CA THR A 688 22.19 34.81 -1.68
C THR A 688 22.32 34.20 -3.08
N ALA A 689 21.59 34.76 -4.06
CA ALA A 689 21.71 34.32 -5.45
C ALA A 689 23.14 34.48 -6.03
N PRO A 690 23.87 35.59 -5.83
CA PRO A 690 25.28 35.70 -6.27
C PRO A 690 26.20 34.63 -5.66
N GLU A 691 26.04 34.30 -4.37
CA GLU A 691 26.86 33.27 -3.73
C GLU A 691 26.60 31.89 -4.32
N LEU A 692 25.35 31.56 -4.60
CA LEU A 692 24.96 30.29 -5.19
C LEU A 692 25.43 30.17 -6.65
N LEU A 693 25.26 31.23 -7.45
CA LEU A 693 25.74 31.29 -8.84
C LEU A 693 27.25 31.13 -8.91
N LYS A 694 28.00 31.85 -8.03
CA LYS A 694 29.46 31.71 -7.92
C LYS A 694 29.84 30.28 -7.55
N LYS A 695 29.10 29.64 -6.65
CA LYS A 695 29.33 28.24 -6.26
C LYS A 695 29.17 27.30 -7.45
N ILE A 696 28.10 27.42 -8.23
CA ILE A 696 27.87 26.59 -9.41
C ILE A 696 28.96 26.79 -10.45
N ALA A 697 29.38 28.04 -10.66
CA ALA A 697 30.43 28.38 -11.65
C ALA A 697 31.83 27.86 -11.27
N ALA A 698 32.12 27.80 -9.98
CA ALA A 698 33.43 27.43 -9.46
C ALA A 698 33.63 25.96 -9.13
N THR A 699 32.54 25.15 -9.04
CA THR A 699 32.64 23.76 -8.64
C THR A 699 32.67 22.80 -9.82
N SER A 700 33.45 21.73 -9.67
CA SER A 700 33.38 20.52 -10.49
C SER A 700 32.50 19.43 -9.85
N ASP A 701 32.09 19.61 -8.59
CA ASP A 701 31.21 18.72 -7.86
C ASP A 701 29.76 18.94 -8.31
N MET A 702 29.23 17.97 -9.07
CA MET A 702 27.90 18.03 -9.65
C MET A 702 26.80 18.01 -8.60
N ASP A 703 26.99 17.35 -7.46
CA ASP A 703 25.98 17.30 -6.39
C ASP A 703 25.96 18.61 -5.60
N ALA A 704 27.11 19.23 -5.38
CA ALA A 704 27.18 20.58 -4.80
C ALA A 704 26.54 21.64 -5.70
N ALA A 705 26.70 21.52 -7.03
CA ALA A 705 26.01 22.36 -8.00
C ALA A 705 24.50 22.10 -8.04
N LEU A 706 24.09 20.84 -7.93
CA LEU A 706 22.67 20.44 -7.86
C LEU A 706 21.98 21.11 -6.66
N MET A 707 22.57 21.04 -5.48
CA MET A 707 22.01 21.69 -4.29
C MET A 707 21.86 23.22 -4.48
N ALA A 708 22.89 23.86 -5.03
CA ALA A 708 22.85 25.30 -5.30
C ALA A 708 21.81 25.65 -6.36
N SER A 709 21.64 24.83 -7.40
CA SER A 709 20.61 24.98 -8.43
C SER A 709 19.19 24.85 -7.85
N ALA A 710 18.99 23.87 -6.98
CA ALA A 710 17.72 23.69 -6.27
C ALA A 710 17.40 24.91 -5.38
N MET A 711 18.37 25.44 -4.64
CA MET A 711 18.18 26.65 -3.84
C MET A 711 17.81 27.86 -4.72
N LEU A 712 18.49 28.04 -5.85
CA LEU A 712 18.16 29.12 -6.78
C LEU A 712 16.76 28.99 -7.38
N SER A 713 16.30 27.77 -7.64
CA SER A 713 14.95 27.55 -8.19
C SER A 713 13.82 27.89 -7.21
N LEU A 714 14.10 27.92 -5.91
CA LEU A 714 13.17 28.38 -4.87
C LEU A 714 13.17 29.90 -4.68
N MET A 715 14.13 30.62 -5.30
CA MET A 715 14.17 32.09 -5.26
C MET A 715 13.31 32.71 -6.36
N PRO A 716 12.87 33.98 -6.20
CA PRO A 716 12.19 34.68 -7.28
C PRO A 716 13.04 34.70 -8.55
N ARG A 717 12.52 34.19 -9.65
CA ARG A 717 13.23 34.00 -10.92
C ARG A 717 13.88 35.27 -11.40
N GLU A 718 13.19 36.40 -11.33
CA GLU A 718 13.72 37.69 -11.78
C GLU A 718 14.97 38.15 -11.02
N LYS A 719 15.03 37.81 -9.71
CA LYS A 719 16.20 38.08 -8.89
C LYS A 719 17.41 37.25 -9.36
N VAL A 720 17.19 35.97 -9.65
CA VAL A 720 18.23 35.06 -10.15
C VAL A 720 18.74 35.51 -11.51
N LEU A 721 17.85 35.87 -12.45
CA LEU A 721 18.20 36.28 -13.80
C LEU A 721 19.03 37.59 -13.82
N ARG A 722 18.79 38.54 -12.91
CA ARG A 722 19.57 39.78 -12.81
C ARG A 722 21.02 39.52 -12.44
N GLU A 723 21.30 38.53 -11.65
CA GLU A 723 22.65 38.22 -11.16
C GLU A 723 23.42 37.22 -12.06
N LEU A 724 22.78 36.78 -13.17
CA LEU A 724 23.30 35.68 -13.96
C LEU A 724 24.36 36.10 -15.00
N ALA A 725 24.36 37.36 -15.44
CA ALA A 725 25.18 37.84 -16.54
C ALA A 725 26.67 37.48 -16.45
N PRO A 726 27.38 37.59 -15.31
CA PRO A 726 28.81 37.23 -15.19
C PRO A 726 29.11 35.75 -15.46
N TYR A 727 28.16 34.87 -15.45
CA TYR A 727 28.35 33.42 -15.48
C TYR A 727 27.93 32.75 -16.79
N VAL A 728 27.48 33.54 -17.79
CA VAL A 728 26.85 33.02 -19.03
C VAL A 728 27.88 32.86 -20.17
N GLU A 729 28.98 33.61 -20.21
CA GLU A 729 29.88 33.61 -21.36
C GLU A 729 30.57 32.28 -21.61
N SER A 730 31.19 31.69 -20.59
CA SER A 730 31.91 30.42 -20.67
C SER A 730 31.52 29.48 -19.55
N PRO A 731 30.27 28.96 -19.55
CA PRO A 731 29.77 28.16 -18.45
C PRO A 731 30.40 26.75 -18.45
N GLY A 732 30.92 26.32 -17.32
CA GLY A 732 31.24 24.89 -17.06
C GLY A 732 30.02 24.01 -17.05
N LEU A 733 30.17 22.67 -17.11
CA LEU A 733 29.04 21.71 -17.17
C LEU A 733 27.97 21.93 -16.11
N PRO A 734 28.28 22.19 -14.83
CA PRO A 734 27.26 22.46 -13.82
C PRO A 734 26.42 23.71 -14.13
N MET A 735 27.08 24.78 -14.62
CA MET A 735 26.37 26.00 -14.99
C MET A 735 25.53 25.82 -16.27
N GLN A 736 26.02 25.07 -17.27
CA GLN A 736 25.26 24.72 -18.47
C GLN A 736 23.95 24.03 -18.11
N ARG A 737 24.02 23.07 -17.17
CA ARG A 737 22.86 22.36 -16.65
C ARG A 737 21.86 23.31 -16.00
N PHE A 738 22.33 24.18 -15.11
CA PHE A 738 21.48 25.17 -14.45
C PHE A 738 20.85 26.14 -15.45
N LEU A 739 21.60 26.66 -16.41
CA LEU A 739 21.12 27.56 -17.47
C LEU A 739 20.01 26.90 -18.31
N CYS A 740 20.21 25.64 -18.69
CA CYS A 740 19.19 24.90 -19.44
C CYS A 740 17.92 24.69 -18.61
N PHE A 741 18.08 24.29 -17.34
CA PHE A 741 16.99 24.08 -16.42
C PHE A 741 16.11 25.30 -16.24
N ILE A 742 16.70 26.51 -16.10
CA ILE A 742 15.93 27.75 -15.99
C ILE A 742 15.46 28.30 -17.34
N GLY A 743 15.71 27.59 -18.46
CA GLY A 743 15.30 28.00 -19.80
C GLY A 743 16.11 29.17 -20.37
N HIS A 744 17.38 29.34 -19.99
CA HIS A 744 18.24 30.39 -20.52
C HIS A 744 18.77 30.01 -21.92
N PRO A 745 18.70 30.90 -22.96
CA PRO A 745 19.07 30.58 -24.34
C PRO A 745 20.44 29.96 -24.51
N LYS A 746 21.47 30.48 -23.81
CA LYS A 746 22.82 29.93 -23.84
C LYS A 746 22.91 28.50 -23.35
N GLY A 747 22.20 28.14 -22.28
CA GLY A 747 22.15 26.77 -21.76
C GLY A 747 21.46 25.83 -22.74
N ILE A 748 20.36 26.27 -23.32
CA ILE A 748 19.60 25.54 -24.35
C ILE A 748 20.51 25.26 -25.56
N ASP A 749 21.21 26.28 -26.11
CA ASP A 749 22.10 26.10 -27.25
C ASP A 749 23.26 25.14 -26.99
N LEU A 750 23.84 25.21 -25.81
CA LEU A 750 24.90 24.28 -25.42
C LEU A 750 24.37 22.85 -25.27
N TYR A 751 23.21 22.66 -24.66
CA TYR A 751 22.61 21.34 -24.53
C TYR A 751 22.17 20.74 -25.86
N ARG A 752 21.65 21.54 -26.81
CA ARG A 752 21.37 21.06 -28.17
C ARG A 752 22.61 20.51 -28.86
N ARG A 753 23.76 21.25 -28.76
CA ARG A 753 25.02 20.78 -29.31
C ARG A 753 25.52 19.50 -28.68
N ASN A 754 25.49 19.42 -27.34
CA ASN A 754 25.95 18.24 -26.63
C ASN A 754 25.06 17.02 -26.94
N VAL A 755 23.75 17.18 -27.03
CA VAL A 755 22.83 16.10 -27.42
C VAL A 755 23.09 15.68 -28.86
N LEU A 756 23.28 16.63 -29.78
CA LEU A 756 23.60 16.33 -31.17
C LEU A 756 24.88 15.48 -31.28
N LEU A 757 25.95 15.90 -30.60
CA LEU A 757 27.21 15.15 -30.56
C LEU A 757 27.01 13.74 -30.00
N ALA A 758 26.27 13.59 -28.88
CA ALA A 758 25.99 12.29 -28.31
C ALA A 758 25.16 11.38 -29.23
N LEU A 759 24.25 11.97 -30.02
CA LEU A 759 23.48 11.24 -31.03
C LEU A 759 24.26 10.94 -32.31
N GLU A 760 25.44 11.51 -32.53
CA GLU A 760 26.34 11.23 -33.65
C GLU A 760 27.33 10.11 -33.35
N GLU A 761 27.56 9.79 -32.07
CA GLU A 761 28.42 8.68 -31.70
C GLU A 761 27.97 7.35 -32.33
N PRO A 762 28.85 6.41 -32.68
CA PRO A 762 28.48 5.15 -33.32
C PRO A 762 27.48 4.33 -32.52
N LYS A 763 27.53 4.38 -31.20
CA LYS A 763 26.60 3.72 -30.26
C LYS A 763 26.06 4.74 -29.29
N LEU A 764 24.77 4.57 -28.91
CA LEU A 764 24.19 5.32 -27.80
C LEU A 764 24.94 4.95 -26.50
N ASP A 765 25.26 5.97 -25.74
CA ASP A 765 25.84 5.77 -24.41
C ASP A 765 24.73 5.33 -23.45
N HIS A 766 24.90 4.15 -22.85
CA HIS A 766 24.01 3.60 -21.84
C HIS A 766 24.52 3.78 -20.42
N GLU A 767 25.63 4.49 -20.22
CA GLU A 767 26.10 4.82 -18.88
C GLU A 767 25.10 5.73 -18.20
N LEU A 768 24.64 5.26 -17.04
CA LEU A 768 23.74 6.03 -16.23
C LEU A 768 24.49 7.19 -15.57
N PHE A 769 23.85 8.33 -15.53
CA PHE A 769 24.35 9.49 -14.84
C PHE A 769 24.67 9.12 -13.38
N GLY A 770 25.95 9.30 -12.96
CA GLY A 770 26.39 8.92 -11.64
C GLY A 770 27.49 7.87 -11.56
N GLY A 771 27.96 7.35 -12.69
CA GLY A 771 29.19 6.55 -12.80
C GLY A 771 29.15 5.19 -12.09
N THR A 772 30.28 4.62 -11.95
CA THR A 772 30.74 3.26 -11.68
C THR A 772 30.02 2.36 -10.65
N GLY A 773 29.09 2.85 -9.86
CA GLY A 773 28.31 2.03 -8.90
C GLY A 773 27.01 1.44 -9.48
N THR A 774 26.61 1.85 -10.66
CA THR A 774 25.26 1.68 -11.18
C THR A 774 25.04 0.43 -12.02
N LYS A 775 26.03 -0.38 -12.31
CA LYS A 775 25.85 -1.66 -13.05
C LYS A 775 24.81 -2.59 -12.44
N HIS A 776 24.46 -2.39 -11.16
CA HIS A 776 23.46 -3.15 -10.44
C HIS A 776 22.23 -2.33 -10.04
N MET A 777 22.23 -1.02 -10.29
CA MET A 777 21.07 -0.17 -10.02
C MET A 777 20.16 -0.24 -11.22
N MET A 778 18.97 -0.74 -10.98
CA MET A 778 17.94 -0.85 -12.00
C MET A 778 17.56 0.53 -12.51
N PRO A 779 17.26 0.71 -13.80
CA PRO A 779 16.71 1.97 -14.34
C PRO A 779 15.50 2.52 -13.59
N ASP A 780 14.89 1.71 -12.74
CA ASP A 780 13.76 2.00 -11.84
C ASP A 780 14.13 2.90 -10.65
N GLN A 781 15.30 3.46 -10.59
CA GLN A 781 15.70 4.38 -9.51
C GLN A 781 15.80 5.84 -9.98
N GLY A 782 15.16 6.17 -11.08
CA GLY A 782 15.13 7.52 -11.63
C GLY A 782 16.40 7.90 -12.43
N TYR A 783 17.36 7.00 -12.55
CA TYR A 783 18.58 7.26 -13.32
C TYR A 783 18.37 6.98 -14.81
N ALA A 784 18.94 7.84 -15.64
CA ALA A 784 18.88 7.71 -17.08
C ALA A 784 20.26 8.09 -17.69
N PRO A 785 20.55 7.69 -18.94
CA PRO A 785 21.74 8.15 -19.65
C PRO A 785 21.82 9.68 -19.71
N VAL A 786 23.04 10.23 -19.69
CA VAL A 786 23.24 11.69 -19.67
C VAL A 786 22.55 12.39 -20.83
N CYS A 787 22.63 11.81 -22.02
CA CYS A 787 21.94 12.34 -23.22
C CYS A 787 20.42 12.38 -23.04
N ALA A 788 19.81 11.34 -22.43
CA ALA A 788 18.38 11.31 -22.14
C ALA A 788 17.97 12.41 -21.14
N LEU A 789 18.80 12.66 -20.10
CA LEU A 789 18.55 13.76 -19.15
C LEU A 789 18.70 15.14 -19.78
N MET A 790 19.67 15.30 -20.70
CA MET A 790 19.81 16.56 -21.44
C MET A 790 18.62 16.82 -22.37
N LEU A 791 18.12 15.79 -23.06
CA LEU A 791 16.87 15.88 -23.86
C LEU A 791 15.69 16.24 -22.97
N GLY A 792 15.55 15.59 -21.80
CA GLY A 792 14.52 15.94 -20.84
C GLY A 792 14.58 17.41 -20.41
N ALA A 793 15.77 17.94 -20.15
CA ALA A 793 15.97 19.34 -19.79
C ALA A 793 15.57 20.31 -20.91
N LEU A 794 15.91 20.02 -22.15
CA LEU A 794 15.51 20.82 -23.33
C LEU A 794 13.97 20.84 -23.49
N CYS A 795 13.35 19.67 -23.39
CA CYS A 795 11.89 19.56 -23.47
C CYS A 795 11.20 20.27 -22.30
N HIS A 796 11.78 20.19 -21.10
CA HIS A 796 11.29 20.90 -19.93
C HIS A 796 11.41 22.43 -20.09
N ALA A 797 12.50 22.91 -20.70
CA ALA A 797 12.65 24.31 -21.04
C ALA A 797 11.64 24.80 -22.11
N GLY A 798 10.86 23.89 -22.72
CA GLY A 798 9.92 24.19 -23.78
C GLY A 798 10.61 24.49 -25.12
N ASP A 799 11.78 23.92 -25.32
CA ASP A 799 12.61 24.16 -26.48
C ASP A 799 12.15 23.37 -27.72
N ALA A 800 11.54 24.04 -28.69
CA ALA A 800 11.15 23.45 -29.95
C ALA A 800 12.33 22.84 -30.75
N GLY A 801 13.56 23.30 -30.54
CA GLY A 801 14.78 22.74 -31.13
C GLY A 801 15.10 21.31 -30.63
N ALA A 802 14.44 20.82 -29.58
CA ALA A 802 14.54 19.44 -29.14
C ALA A 802 13.78 18.46 -30.04
N VAL A 803 12.78 18.90 -30.82
CA VAL A 803 11.95 18.05 -31.69
C VAL A 803 12.79 17.26 -32.70
N PRO A 804 13.69 17.87 -33.51
CA PRO A 804 14.54 17.13 -34.42
C PRO A 804 15.52 16.18 -33.69
N LEU A 805 15.94 16.52 -32.47
CA LEU A 805 16.82 15.65 -31.65
C LEU A 805 16.07 14.43 -31.14
N LEU A 806 14.84 14.59 -30.69
CA LEU A 806 13.97 13.48 -30.29
C LEU A 806 13.67 12.55 -31.50
N THR A 807 13.40 13.11 -32.66
CA THR A 807 13.21 12.34 -33.91
C THR A 807 14.46 11.53 -34.24
N ARG A 808 15.63 12.14 -34.18
CA ARG A 808 16.91 11.46 -34.40
C ARG A 808 17.18 10.38 -33.37
N LEU A 809 16.82 10.60 -32.09
CA LEU A 809 16.87 9.57 -31.06
C LEU A 809 15.98 8.36 -31.43
N ALA A 810 14.72 8.61 -31.84
CA ALA A 810 13.82 7.54 -32.24
C ALA A 810 14.38 6.70 -33.40
N ASP A 811 15.14 7.32 -34.34
CA ASP A 811 15.78 6.63 -35.44
C ASP A 811 16.94 5.72 -35.00
N ARG A 812 17.48 5.93 -33.82
CA ARG A 812 18.61 5.22 -33.25
C ARG A 812 18.24 4.06 -32.35
N LEU A 813 16.97 3.93 -31.95
CA LEU A 813 16.49 2.85 -31.07
C LEU A 813 16.29 1.55 -31.87
N ASP A 814 16.75 0.42 -31.34
CA ASP A 814 16.70 -0.87 -32.03
C ASP A 814 15.51 -1.78 -31.66
N PHE A 815 14.72 -1.42 -30.66
CA PHE A 815 13.50 -2.10 -30.18
C PHE A 815 13.71 -3.56 -29.73
N THR A 816 14.89 -3.90 -29.27
CA THR A 816 15.16 -5.20 -28.66
C THR A 816 14.95 -5.16 -27.15
N GLU A 817 14.72 -6.34 -26.51
CA GLU A 817 14.66 -6.41 -25.06
C GLU A 817 15.99 -6.05 -24.40
N GLU A 818 17.11 -6.35 -25.05
CA GLU A 818 18.44 -6.01 -24.57
C GLU A 818 18.66 -4.49 -24.55
N GLU A 819 18.34 -3.82 -25.64
CA GLU A 819 18.36 -2.36 -25.74
C GLU A 819 17.45 -1.73 -24.70
N MET A 820 16.23 -2.27 -24.56
CA MET A 820 15.26 -1.79 -23.58
C MET A 820 15.75 -1.92 -22.14
N ARG A 821 16.48 -2.96 -21.81
CA ARG A 821 17.07 -3.15 -20.48
C ARG A 821 18.17 -2.14 -20.18
N ALA A 822 19.00 -1.82 -21.15
CA ALA A 822 20.11 -0.89 -21.03
C ALA A 822 19.68 0.58 -21.21
N GLY A 823 18.83 0.84 -22.20
CA GLY A 823 18.50 2.17 -22.70
C GLY A 823 17.05 2.63 -22.44
N TRP A 824 16.30 2.01 -21.53
CA TRP A 824 14.90 2.37 -21.30
C TRP A 824 14.71 3.86 -21.00
N GLY A 825 15.70 4.52 -20.40
CA GLY A 825 15.71 5.96 -20.17
C GLY A 825 15.56 6.80 -21.43
N TYR A 826 16.04 6.31 -22.57
CA TYR A 826 15.84 6.95 -23.88
C TYR A 826 14.40 6.88 -24.37
N TYR A 827 13.76 5.69 -24.21
CA TYR A 827 12.34 5.54 -24.55
C TYR A 827 11.45 6.40 -23.67
N TYR A 828 11.79 6.50 -22.39
CA TYR A 828 11.08 7.36 -21.45
C TYR A 828 11.27 8.85 -21.78
N ALA A 829 12.51 9.29 -22.06
CA ALA A 829 12.80 10.66 -22.48
C ALA A 829 12.08 11.03 -23.78
N LEU A 830 12.00 10.10 -24.74
CA LEU A 830 11.26 10.29 -25.99
C LEU A 830 9.76 10.52 -25.72
N ALA A 831 9.14 9.64 -24.92
CA ALA A 831 7.72 9.74 -24.59
C ALA A 831 7.43 11.05 -23.81
N CYS A 832 8.15 11.30 -22.73
CA CYS A 832 7.97 12.52 -21.93
C CYS A 832 8.29 13.80 -22.68
N GLY A 833 9.29 13.77 -23.57
CA GLY A 833 9.67 14.91 -24.41
C GLY A 833 8.57 15.34 -25.36
N PHE A 834 7.99 14.39 -26.09
CA PHE A 834 6.87 14.67 -26.99
C PHE A 834 5.55 14.92 -26.24
N GLU A 835 5.36 14.35 -25.07
CA GLU A 835 4.22 14.72 -24.21
C GLU A 835 4.31 16.19 -23.76
N ARG A 836 5.52 16.65 -23.47
CA ARG A 836 5.78 18.02 -23.03
C ARG A 836 5.67 19.04 -24.15
N LEU A 837 6.26 18.76 -25.32
CA LEU A 837 6.29 19.66 -26.45
C LEU A 837 5.03 19.59 -27.32
N ALA A 838 4.39 18.45 -27.39
CA ALA A 838 3.13 18.16 -28.07
C ALA A 838 3.01 18.80 -29.44
N CYS A 839 3.82 18.35 -30.39
CA CYS A 839 3.85 18.85 -31.77
C CYS A 839 3.48 17.75 -32.77
N ILE A 840 3.00 18.15 -33.95
CA ILE A 840 2.56 17.19 -34.99
C ILE A 840 3.74 16.39 -35.55
N GLU A 841 4.95 16.94 -35.56
CA GLU A 841 6.17 16.30 -35.99
C GLU A 841 6.54 15.09 -35.11
N GLY A 842 6.05 15.05 -33.87
CA GLY A 842 6.25 13.94 -32.95
C GLY A 842 5.45 12.68 -33.29
N VAL A 843 4.40 12.79 -34.12
CA VAL A 843 3.49 11.68 -34.41
C VAL A 843 4.23 10.53 -35.09
N VAL A 844 4.99 10.79 -36.15
CA VAL A 844 5.67 9.74 -36.94
C VAL A 844 6.70 8.97 -36.09
N PRO A 845 7.66 9.63 -35.39
CA PRO A 845 8.64 8.90 -34.58
C PRO A 845 7.97 8.13 -33.42
N LEU A 846 6.94 8.69 -32.77
CA LEU A 846 6.22 8.00 -31.72
C LEU A 846 5.43 6.77 -32.22
N GLN A 847 4.75 6.88 -33.38
CA GLN A 847 4.04 5.74 -33.99
C GLN A 847 5.00 4.61 -34.35
N ARG A 848 6.19 4.92 -34.86
CA ARG A 848 7.23 3.92 -35.15
C ARG A 848 7.64 3.17 -33.89
N VAL A 849 7.92 3.86 -32.80
CA VAL A 849 8.30 3.25 -31.52
C VAL A 849 7.15 2.46 -30.93
N ARG A 850 5.98 3.08 -30.77
CA ARG A 850 4.80 2.46 -30.14
C ARG A 850 4.26 1.28 -30.96
N GLY A 851 4.38 1.32 -32.27
CA GLY A 851 3.96 0.25 -33.21
C GLY A 851 4.90 -0.94 -33.24
N SER A 852 6.09 -0.86 -32.65
CA SER A 852 7.02 -1.99 -32.61
C SER A 852 6.46 -3.17 -31.80
N VAL A 853 6.91 -4.39 -32.11
CA VAL A 853 6.49 -5.63 -31.43
C VAL A 853 6.75 -5.55 -29.91
N LEU A 854 7.80 -4.85 -29.50
CA LEU A 854 8.18 -4.67 -28.11
C LEU A 854 7.05 -4.07 -27.24
N PHE A 855 6.26 -3.13 -27.79
CA PHE A 855 5.19 -2.44 -27.08
C PHE A 855 3.78 -2.97 -27.34
N GLN A 856 3.65 -4.00 -28.17
CA GLN A 856 2.36 -4.61 -28.45
C GLN A 856 1.90 -5.51 -27.27
N LYS A 857 0.58 -5.64 -27.10
CA LYS A 857 -0.05 -6.57 -26.13
C LYS A 857 0.45 -6.42 -24.70
N ARG A 858 0.62 -5.16 -24.23
CA ARG A 858 1.09 -4.87 -22.87
C ARG A 858 -0.04 -4.54 -21.88
N VAL A 859 -1.27 -4.47 -22.38
CA VAL A 859 -2.46 -4.33 -21.54
C VAL A 859 -2.82 -5.68 -20.93
N VAL A 860 -3.08 -5.67 -19.64
CA VAL A 860 -3.60 -6.84 -18.91
C VAL A 860 -5.04 -6.55 -18.52
N SER A 861 -5.98 -7.19 -19.20
CA SER A 861 -7.39 -7.07 -18.86
C SER A 861 -7.67 -7.66 -17.49
N ARG A 862 -8.61 -7.05 -16.74
CA ARG A 862 -9.10 -7.58 -15.45
C ARG A 862 -9.72 -8.97 -15.56
N SER A 863 -10.17 -9.36 -16.74
CA SER A 863 -10.69 -10.70 -17.06
C SER A 863 -9.60 -11.66 -17.57
N ALA A 864 -8.40 -11.13 -17.85
CA ALA A 864 -7.30 -11.95 -18.38
C ALA A 864 -6.49 -12.59 -17.25
N ASP A 865 -5.59 -13.47 -17.66
CA ASP A 865 -4.67 -14.14 -16.77
C ASP A 865 -3.73 -13.14 -16.06
N VAL A 866 -4.02 -12.88 -14.80
CA VAL A 866 -3.22 -12.02 -13.91
C VAL A 866 -1.77 -12.50 -13.74
N ARG A 867 -1.44 -13.75 -14.16
CA ARG A 867 -0.09 -14.31 -14.14
C ARG A 867 0.88 -13.57 -15.05
N ALA A 868 0.37 -12.88 -16.07
CA ALA A 868 1.19 -12.21 -17.08
C ALA A 868 1.96 -10.99 -16.55
N CYS A 869 1.59 -10.42 -15.40
CA CYS A 869 2.11 -9.15 -14.89
C CYS A 869 3.33 -9.29 -13.97
N ALA A 870 4.18 -10.26 -14.16
CA ALA A 870 5.08 -10.57 -13.06
C ALA A 870 6.57 -10.37 -13.35
N ILE A 871 6.90 -9.83 -14.49
CA ILE A 871 8.28 -9.60 -14.91
C ILE A 871 8.51 -8.10 -14.98
N VAL A 872 9.53 -7.60 -14.28
CA VAL A 872 9.91 -6.16 -14.25
C VAL A 872 9.93 -5.52 -15.64
N LEU A 873 10.48 -6.23 -16.63
CA LEU A 873 10.50 -5.74 -18.01
C LEU A 873 9.08 -5.52 -18.57
N HIS A 874 8.17 -6.44 -18.32
CA HIS A 874 6.78 -6.33 -18.80
C HIS A 874 6.04 -5.18 -18.13
N GLU A 875 6.28 -4.95 -16.84
CA GLU A 875 5.72 -3.79 -16.12
C GLU A 875 6.23 -2.46 -16.71
N ARG A 876 7.52 -2.37 -16.98
CA ARG A 876 8.12 -1.20 -17.66
C ARG A 876 7.55 -0.98 -19.05
N LEU A 877 7.45 -2.03 -19.84
CA LEU A 877 6.92 -1.96 -21.20
C LEU A 877 5.45 -1.55 -21.23
N ALA A 878 4.64 -2.02 -20.27
CA ALA A 878 3.25 -1.58 -20.15
C ALA A 878 3.17 -0.08 -19.85
N TYR A 879 3.98 0.39 -18.92
CA TYR A 879 4.05 1.81 -18.58
C TYR A 879 4.53 2.66 -19.77
N LEU A 880 5.62 2.28 -20.44
CA LEU A 880 6.12 3.01 -21.60
C LEU A 880 5.14 2.97 -22.78
N SER A 881 4.44 1.85 -22.97
CA SER A 881 3.36 1.75 -23.96
C SER A 881 2.26 2.79 -23.68
N MET A 882 1.88 2.93 -22.41
CA MET A 882 0.95 3.97 -21.97
C MET A 882 1.51 5.38 -22.20
N ALA A 883 2.76 5.65 -21.80
CA ALA A 883 3.40 6.95 -21.95
C ALA A 883 3.54 7.37 -23.42
N LEU A 884 3.91 6.44 -24.30
CA LEU A 884 3.96 6.68 -25.75
C LEU A 884 2.58 6.97 -26.33
N SER A 885 1.55 6.26 -25.90
CA SER A 885 0.17 6.50 -26.34
C SER A 885 -0.36 7.86 -25.85
N ARG A 886 0.00 8.30 -24.63
CA ARG A 886 -0.29 9.64 -24.12
C ARG A 886 0.41 10.70 -24.97
N ALA A 887 1.70 10.53 -25.22
CA ALA A 887 2.46 11.47 -26.07
C ALA A 887 1.84 11.60 -27.46
N LEU A 888 1.46 10.49 -28.09
CA LEU A 888 0.75 10.50 -29.37
C LEU A 888 -0.58 11.26 -29.29
N CYS A 889 -1.40 10.97 -28.30
CA CYS A 889 -2.67 11.65 -28.08
C CYS A 889 -2.47 13.17 -27.92
N ARG A 890 -1.47 13.58 -27.13
CA ARG A 890 -1.11 14.99 -26.94
C ARG A 890 -0.56 15.64 -28.19
N CYS A 891 0.12 14.91 -29.05
CA CYS A 891 0.52 15.41 -30.37
C CYS A 891 -0.67 15.53 -31.36
N GLY A 892 -1.89 15.20 -30.95
CA GLY A 892 -3.09 15.28 -31.76
C GLY A 892 -3.37 14.03 -32.60
N ASP A 893 -2.72 12.93 -32.31
CA ASP A 893 -2.86 11.68 -33.08
C ASP A 893 -4.10 10.89 -32.64
N GLN A 894 -4.97 10.60 -33.62
CA GLN A 894 -6.17 9.78 -33.40
C GLN A 894 -5.83 8.36 -32.95
N GLN A 895 -4.77 7.78 -33.49
CA GLN A 895 -4.36 6.41 -33.15
C GLN A 895 -3.86 6.34 -31.71
N GLY A 896 -3.14 7.36 -31.24
CA GLY A 896 -2.73 7.46 -29.83
C GLY A 896 -3.93 7.48 -28.87
N ALA A 897 -4.98 8.22 -29.21
CA ALA A 897 -6.22 8.24 -28.42
C ALA A 897 -6.93 6.87 -28.44
N LEU A 898 -6.97 6.17 -29.57
CA LEU A 898 -7.52 4.81 -29.66
C LEU A 898 -6.71 3.81 -28.85
N GLN A 899 -5.39 3.92 -28.81
CA GLN A 899 -4.52 3.09 -27.98
C GLN A 899 -4.75 3.33 -26.48
N LEU A 900 -5.03 4.58 -26.05
CA LEU A 900 -5.40 4.85 -24.67
C LEU A 900 -6.70 4.14 -24.25
N CYS A 901 -7.65 3.96 -25.18
CA CYS A 901 -8.87 3.19 -24.90
C CYS A 901 -8.60 1.73 -24.54
N GLU A 902 -7.47 1.16 -24.92
CA GLU A 902 -7.11 -0.20 -24.56
C GLU A 902 -6.82 -0.32 -23.06
N PHE A 903 -6.25 0.73 -22.44
CA PHE A 903 -5.91 0.78 -21.03
C PHE A 903 -7.11 0.98 -20.10
N LEU A 904 -8.29 1.37 -20.61
CA LEU A 904 -9.46 1.61 -19.78
C LEU A 904 -9.98 0.35 -19.05
N SER A 905 -9.56 -0.84 -19.46
CA SER A 905 -9.83 -2.11 -18.76
C SER A 905 -8.60 -2.71 -18.09
N GLU A 906 -7.51 -1.95 -17.97
CA GLU A 906 -6.24 -2.43 -17.43
C GLU A 906 -6.38 -2.85 -15.96
N ALA A 907 -5.78 -3.98 -15.62
CA ALA A 907 -5.79 -4.50 -14.26
C ALA A 907 -4.97 -3.63 -13.28
N ARG A 908 -3.93 -2.96 -13.77
CA ARG A 908 -3.20 -1.92 -13.03
C ARG A 908 -4.02 -0.64 -13.06
N VAL A 909 -4.77 -0.40 -12.00
CA VAL A 909 -5.79 0.67 -11.95
C VAL A 909 -5.21 2.06 -12.21
N CYS A 910 -3.99 2.33 -11.78
CA CYS A 910 -3.31 3.60 -12.07
C CYS A 910 -3.20 3.88 -13.59
N LEU A 911 -2.91 2.86 -14.41
CA LEU A 911 -2.85 3.02 -15.86
C LEU A 911 -4.23 3.26 -16.46
N ALA A 912 -5.27 2.57 -15.96
CA ALA A 912 -6.64 2.80 -16.43
C ALA A 912 -7.13 4.22 -16.13
N ARG A 913 -6.85 4.70 -14.92
CA ARG A 913 -7.21 6.05 -14.48
C ARG A 913 -6.45 7.12 -15.24
N ALA A 914 -5.13 6.94 -15.44
CA ALA A 914 -4.31 7.85 -16.23
C ALA A 914 -4.79 7.92 -17.70
N ALA A 915 -5.18 6.78 -18.30
CA ALA A 915 -5.76 6.76 -19.65
C ALA A 915 -7.07 7.54 -19.75
N ARG A 916 -7.98 7.35 -18.77
CA ARG A 916 -9.24 8.11 -18.71
C ARG A 916 -8.99 9.60 -18.57
N ALA A 917 -8.11 10.01 -17.63
CA ALA A 917 -7.79 11.41 -17.40
C ALA A 917 -7.22 12.08 -18.67
N GLU A 918 -6.33 11.39 -19.37
CA GLU A 918 -5.73 11.90 -20.60
C GLU A 918 -6.76 12.02 -21.74
N LEU A 919 -7.61 11.00 -21.92
CA LEU A 919 -8.71 11.07 -22.90
C LEU A 919 -9.68 12.21 -22.59
N ALA A 920 -10.00 12.43 -21.31
CA ALA A 920 -10.85 13.53 -20.90
C ALA A 920 -10.21 14.90 -21.18
N ALA A 921 -8.91 15.04 -20.91
CA ALA A 921 -8.16 16.26 -21.19
C ALA A 921 -8.07 16.56 -22.70
N ALA A 922 -7.87 15.51 -23.52
CA ALA A 922 -7.75 15.67 -24.98
C ALA A 922 -9.08 15.97 -25.66
N THR A 923 -10.20 15.47 -25.14
CA THR A 923 -11.50 15.52 -25.83
C THR A 923 -12.49 16.50 -25.21
N GLY A 924 -12.26 16.94 -23.97
CA GLY A 924 -13.22 17.73 -23.18
C GLY A 924 -14.48 16.94 -22.79
N ARG A 925 -14.44 15.61 -22.85
CA ARG A 925 -15.52 14.70 -22.48
C ARG A 925 -15.06 13.76 -21.39
N ASP A 926 -15.98 13.15 -20.66
CA ASP A 926 -15.68 12.03 -19.77
C ASP A 926 -16.75 10.94 -19.92
N TYR A 927 -16.34 9.81 -20.46
CA TYR A 927 -17.15 8.61 -20.60
C TYR A 927 -16.77 7.51 -19.58
N GLY A 928 -16.07 7.90 -18.51
CA GLY A 928 -15.58 6.95 -17.52
C GLY A 928 -14.66 5.90 -18.15
N PHE A 929 -14.82 4.67 -17.73
CA PHE A 929 -14.05 3.54 -18.27
C PHE A 929 -14.74 2.82 -19.44
N ASN A 930 -15.74 3.42 -20.07
CA ASN A 930 -16.45 2.80 -21.21
C ASN A 930 -15.67 2.98 -22.52
N ALA A 931 -14.79 2.01 -22.82
CA ALA A 931 -13.94 2.05 -24.01
C ALA A 931 -14.72 2.17 -25.33
N ASN A 932 -15.96 1.65 -25.42
CA ASN A 932 -16.74 1.73 -26.65
C ASN A 932 -17.27 3.16 -26.90
N LEU A 933 -17.72 3.85 -25.87
CA LEU A 933 -18.14 5.25 -26.00
C LEU A 933 -16.96 6.14 -26.41
N TRP A 934 -15.78 5.94 -25.81
CA TRP A 934 -14.55 6.64 -26.19
C TRP A 934 -14.17 6.37 -27.64
N ARG A 935 -14.10 5.09 -28.06
CA ARG A 935 -13.76 4.72 -29.43
C ARG A 935 -14.73 5.34 -30.46
N ASN A 936 -16.04 5.26 -30.21
CA ASN A 936 -17.03 5.82 -31.10
C ASN A 936 -16.84 7.33 -31.26
N TRP A 937 -16.60 8.04 -30.16
CA TRP A 937 -16.35 9.49 -30.22
C TRP A 937 -15.05 9.80 -30.98
N ILE A 938 -13.95 9.11 -30.68
CA ILE A 938 -12.65 9.30 -31.33
C ILE A 938 -12.72 9.01 -32.82
N LEU A 939 -13.37 7.94 -33.25
CA LEU A 939 -13.55 7.60 -34.68
C LEU A 939 -14.33 8.69 -35.42
N ALA A 940 -15.34 9.27 -34.77
CA ALA A 940 -16.15 10.34 -35.36
C ALA A 940 -15.47 11.73 -35.33
N ASN A 941 -14.57 11.97 -34.39
CA ASN A 941 -14.05 13.31 -34.11
C ASN A 941 -12.51 13.37 -34.06
N GLY A 942 -11.79 12.30 -34.29
CA GLY A 942 -10.33 12.23 -34.11
C GLY A 942 -9.56 13.24 -34.95
N SER A 943 -10.07 13.61 -36.13
CA SER A 943 -9.51 14.69 -36.94
C SER A 943 -9.55 16.10 -36.31
N LYS A 944 -10.31 16.26 -35.20
CA LYS A 944 -10.41 17.51 -34.42
C LYS A 944 -9.38 17.56 -33.29
N LEU A 945 -8.71 16.45 -32.97
CA LEU A 945 -7.65 16.46 -31.97
C LEU A 945 -6.55 17.44 -32.39
N ARG A 946 -5.98 18.13 -31.45
CA ARG A 946 -4.92 19.13 -31.67
C ARG A 946 -3.79 18.89 -30.69
N PRO A 947 -2.57 19.30 -31.04
CA PRO A 947 -1.47 19.30 -30.09
C PRO A 947 -1.84 20.02 -28.79
N ASN A 948 -1.62 19.31 -27.64
CA ASN A 948 -1.96 19.79 -26.30
C ASN A 948 -0.75 19.57 -25.38
N PRO A 949 0.22 20.51 -25.37
CA PRO A 949 1.42 20.37 -24.58
C PRO A 949 1.12 20.32 -23.08
N LEU A 950 1.85 19.47 -22.37
CA LEU A 950 1.77 19.42 -20.92
C LEU A 950 2.32 20.72 -20.35
N LEU A 951 1.46 21.50 -19.69
CA LEU A 951 1.84 22.80 -19.14
C LEU A 951 2.92 22.64 -18.07
N LYS A 952 3.83 23.64 -18.00
CA LYS A 952 4.82 23.71 -16.93
C LYS A 952 4.13 24.03 -15.61
N HIS A 953 4.20 23.14 -14.65
CA HIS A 953 3.99 23.49 -13.27
C HIS A 953 5.36 23.83 -12.65
N PHE A 954 5.73 25.10 -12.73
CA PHE A 954 6.76 25.62 -11.83
C PHE A 954 6.09 25.81 -10.47
N ALA A 955 6.28 24.85 -9.59
CA ALA A 955 6.09 25.08 -8.17
C ALA A 955 7.37 25.67 -7.60
#